data_fbac0337716bc5d0e7612e08b4a2ad83
#
_entry.id   fbac0337716bc5d0e7612e08b4a2ad83
#
_cell.length_a   1.000
_cell.length_b   1.000
_cell.length_c   1.000
_cell.angle_alpha   90.00
_cell.angle_beta   90.00
_cell.angle_gamma   90.00
#
_symmetry.space_group_name_H-M   'P 1'
#
loop_
_entity.id
_entity.type
_entity.pdbx_description
1 polymer ?
#
loop_
_entity_poly.entity_id
_entity_poly.type
_entity_poly.pdbx_seq_one_letter_code
_entity_poly.pdbx_strand_id
1 'polypeptide(L)'
;MSIALIKWYAGYAVAHYYHGLEYFAALVAFLIVLSSIDDLFIDLWYWSRMIYRRVTVERTYKPLTAAQLYQREEQPLAIMVPAWHEYDVVAAMIEDLVRVMDYRNYVVFVGTYQNDPQTIAEVERMRRRYKQLRRVEVPHDGPTCKADCLNWVIQAIFAYEQEADIEFAGVVLHDSEDVLHPVELRFFNYLLPRKDMIQLPVASLERNWFELVAGTYMDEFAEWHAKDLVVRESLVGSVPSAGVGTCFSRRALLSLIAETDNQPFNTESLTEDYDVGARLAKMGMQSIFARFPVQFAARRKAWFGFGRERDITVTMPLCVREFFPDTFRTAYRQRARWTLGIGLQGWKQTGWSGSLANRYLLFRDRKGIVTAFVGMIAYGLVIQFLLFAGADLLGLMPGLIASPFADSPWLRALLWANAVALVLRVVQRIYFVTRLYGWEHGVLAVPRMVVGNFINFMAVARAWKMFIVHLMTGKRLAWDKTMHDFPSADGFNNRRQRLGELLLSWQAIDPDRLEQALGESHAREAPLGRVLMAKGWLDEETLAEAIAFQTDLPRGRLNPVQLHDDAACLPLETIVRHRVLPQIDAAQGRTKLLSASPLADDVLAELGALIDGPIVQEIVREGEIAAGLRLLRGVDVAALAEAGAGATPVRSVPLIGDLLIEHGHVRREAFEAAMQHYRPDRHGRIGDYMVAREVISLAALDNVIQEQRRLQAALAATQ
;
A
#
# COMPACT_ATOMS: atom_id res chain seq x y z
N MET A 1 22.92 50.91 48.16
CA MET A 1 23.01 51.21 46.72
C MET A 1 21.73 51.96 46.37
N SER A 2 21.79 53.18 45.78
CA SER A 2 20.58 53.96 45.51
C SER A 2 19.74 53.29 44.38
N ILE A 3 18.41 53.41 44.43
CA ILE A 3 17.47 52.88 43.42
C ILE A 3 17.88 53.40 42.03
N ALA A 4 18.39 54.63 41.92
CA ALA A 4 18.87 55.20 40.66
C ALA A 4 20.09 54.43 40.10
N LEU A 5 21.01 53.99 40.94
CA LEU A 5 22.19 53.24 40.54
C LEU A 5 21.79 51.83 40.08
N ILE A 6 20.81 51.19 40.72
CA ILE A 6 20.28 49.86 40.31
C ILE A 6 19.60 50.01 38.94
N LYS A 7 18.77 51.02 38.71
CA LYS A 7 18.12 51.30 37.40
C LYS A 7 19.15 51.55 36.30
N TRP A 8 20.25 52.27 36.60
CA TRP A 8 21.30 52.53 35.62
C TRP A 8 22.05 51.23 35.23
N TYR A 9 22.45 50.42 36.21
CA TYR A 9 23.08 49.12 35.88
C TYR A 9 22.15 48.15 35.14
N ALA A 10 20.89 48.11 35.52
CA ALA A 10 19.87 47.32 34.79
C ALA A 10 19.71 47.80 33.34
N GLY A 11 19.59 49.11 33.11
CA GLY A 11 19.52 49.67 31.76
C GLY A 11 20.78 49.40 30.93
N TYR A 12 21.97 49.54 31.55
CA TYR A 12 23.23 49.21 30.89
C TYR A 12 23.31 47.71 30.50
N ALA A 13 22.94 46.81 31.39
CA ALA A 13 22.92 45.36 31.12
C ALA A 13 21.93 45.01 30.00
N VAL A 14 20.72 45.61 29.99
CA VAL A 14 19.73 45.42 28.94
C VAL A 14 20.21 45.94 27.58
N ALA A 15 20.86 47.09 27.54
CA ALA A 15 21.42 47.64 26.30
C ALA A 15 22.52 46.75 25.72
N HIS A 16 23.45 46.25 26.59
CA HIS A 16 24.47 45.29 26.15
C HIS A 16 23.91 43.99 25.67
N TYR A 17 22.89 43.44 26.35
CA TYR A 17 22.18 42.25 25.90
C TYR A 17 21.53 42.47 24.53
N TYR A 18 20.83 43.59 24.36
CA TYR A 18 20.16 43.92 23.08
C TYR A 18 21.17 44.05 21.93
N HIS A 19 22.32 44.72 22.12
CA HIS A 19 23.33 44.78 21.07
C HIS A 19 23.95 43.40 20.80
N GLY A 20 24.18 42.56 21.80
CA GLY A 20 24.62 41.18 21.60
C GLY A 20 23.61 40.38 20.79
N LEU A 21 22.29 40.58 21.07
CA LEU A 21 21.18 39.95 20.36
C LEU A 21 21.16 40.38 18.89
N GLU A 22 21.41 41.68 18.58
CA GLU A 22 21.45 42.16 17.19
C GLU A 22 22.60 41.56 16.39
N TYR A 23 23.83 41.46 16.94
CA TYR A 23 24.94 40.76 16.26
C TYR A 23 24.64 39.30 16.04
N PHE A 24 24.02 38.63 17.02
CA PHE A 24 23.58 37.25 16.87
C PHE A 24 22.50 37.10 15.83
N ALA A 25 21.52 38.03 15.78
CA ALA A 25 20.49 38.08 14.75
C ALA A 25 21.07 38.28 13.34
N ALA A 26 22.12 39.14 13.22
CA ALA A 26 22.84 39.33 11.95
C ALA A 26 23.50 38.03 11.47
N LEU A 27 24.11 37.26 12.35
CA LEU A 27 24.70 35.96 12.02
C LEU A 27 23.59 34.98 11.56
N VAL A 28 22.49 34.87 12.31
CA VAL A 28 21.35 34.00 11.96
C VAL A 28 20.73 34.42 10.62
N ALA A 29 20.53 35.70 10.41
CA ALA A 29 20.03 36.26 9.15
C ALA A 29 20.95 35.93 7.97
N PHE A 30 22.26 35.99 8.15
CA PHE A 30 23.23 35.59 7.14
C PHE A 30 23.13 34.10 6.80
N LEU A 31 23.02 33.21 7.80
CA LEU A 31 22.84 31.78 7.58
C LEU A 31 21.53 31.45 6.85
N ILE A 32 20.44 32.22 7.13
CA ILE A 32 19.16 32.05 6.44
C ILE A 32 19.29 32.50 4.98
N VAL A 33 19.94 33.64 4.68
CA VAL A 33 20.19 34.06 3.30
C VAL A 33 21.01 33.03 2.54
N LEU A 34 22.07 32.49 3.15
CA LEU A 34 22.89 31.46 2.51
C LEU A 34 22.07 30.21 2.17
N SER A 35 21.18 29.78 3.06
CA SER A 35 20.24 28.68 2.79
C SER A 35 19.21 29.05 1.72
N SER A 36 18.77 30.31 1.68
CA SER A 36 17.78 30.80 0.70
C SER A 36 18.33 30.94 -0.71
N ILE A 37 19.62 31.18 -0.88
CA ILE A 37 20.29 31.18 -2.19
C ILE A 37 20.16 29.81 -2.87
N ASP A 38 20.29 28.74 -2.09
CA ASP A 38 20.08 27.38 -2.58
C ASP A 38 18.64 27.13 -3.04
N ASP A 39 17.65 27.59 -2.26
CA ASP A 39 16.25 27.47 -2.63
C ASP A 39 15.93 28.31 -3.88
N LEU A 40 16.46 29.53 -3.99
CA LEU A 40 16.34 30.40 -5.15
C LEU A 40 16.97 29.79 -6.42
N PHE A 41 18.10 29.09 -6.29
CA PHE A 41 18.71 28.37 -7.41
C PHE A 41 17.76 27.29 -7.98
N ILE A 42 17.13 26.49 -7.11
CA ILE A 42 16.15 25.48 -7.53
C ILE A 42 14.94 26.13 -8.20
N ASP A 43 14.42 27.23 -7.64
CA ASP A 43 13.30 27.96 -8.20
C ASP A 43 13.59 28.51 -9.60
N LEU A 44 14.74 29.17 -9.76
CA LEU A 44 15.17 29.71 -11.05
C LEU A 44 15.39 28.60 -12.09
N TRP A 45 16.02 27.48 -11.69
CA TRP A 45 16.22 26.34 -12.57
C TRP A 45 14.89 25.74 -13.02
N TYR A 46 13.97 25.53 -12.09
CA TYR A 46 12.63 25.00 -12.37
C TYR A 46 11.89 25.86 -13.39
N TRP A 47 11.77 27.17 -13.13
CA TRP A 47 11.03 28.07 -14.00
C TRP A 47 11.69 28.25 -15.36
N SER A 48 13.01 28.38 -15.41
CA SER A 48 13.77 28.45 -16.66
C SER A 48 13.56 27.22 -17.52
N ARG A 49 13.62 26.01 -16.89
CA ARG A 49 13.36 24.75 -17.56
C ARG A 49 11.91 24.63 -18.04
N MET A 50 10.94 25.07 -17.26
CA MET A 50 9.53 25.06 -17.66
C MET A 50 9.28 25.94 -18.87
N ILE A 51 9.84 27.14 -18.90
CA ILE A 51 9.75 28.06 -20.04
C ILE A 51 10.43 27.43 -21.26
N TYR A 52 11.66 26.94 -21.10
CA TYR A 52 12.39 26.28 -22.19
C TYR A 52 11.57 25.11 -22.77
N ARG A 53 11.05 24.23 -21.96
CA ARG A 53 10.25 23.08 -22.44
C ARG A 53 8.99 23.53 -23.18
N ARG A 54 8.29 24.53 -22.65
CA ARG A 54 7.07 25.07 -23.27
C ARG A 54 7.34 25.67 -24.65
N VAL A 55 8.49 26.33 -24.81
CA VAL A 55 8.85 27.02 -26.08
C VAL A 55 9.43 26.04 -27.09
N THR A 56 10.17 25.01 -26.67
CA THR A 56 10.91 24.09 -27.57
C THR A 56 10.28 22.71 -27.61
N VAL A 57 10.29 21.96 -26.47
CA VAL A 57 9.95 20.55 -26.45
C VAL A 57 8.46 20.31 -26.73
N GLU A 58 7.58 21.06 -26.05
CA GLU A 58 6.12 20.88 -26.20
C GLU A 58 5.58 21.32 -27.56
N ARG A 59 6.33 22.14 -28.28
CA ARG A 59 6.01 22.49 -29.67
C ARG A 59 6.43 21.43 -30.68
N THR A 60 7.47 20.68 -30.37
CA THR A 60 8.07 19.67 -31.26
C THR A 60 7.50 18.28 -31.05
N TYR A 61 7.29 17.91 -29.77
CA TYR A 61 6.87 16.57 -29.40
C TYR A 61 5.46 16.59 -28.81
N LYS A 62 4.60 15.70 -29.31
CA LYS A 62 3.28 15.48 -28.72
C LYS A 62 3.40 14.78 -27.37
N PRO A 63 2.62 15.18 -26.36
CA PRO A 63 2.60 14.49 -25.09
C PRO A 63 2.08 13.05 -25.24
N LEU A 64 2.54 12.17 -24.36
CA LEU A 64 2.04 10.81 -24.25
C LEU A 64 0.54 10.84 -23.90
N THR A 65 -0.25 10.04 -24.60
CA THR A 65 -1.69 9.94 -24.40
C THR A 65 -2.08 8.62 -23.72
N ALA A 66 -3.21 8.59 -23.02
CA ALA A 66 -3.72 7.35 -22.42
C ALA A 66 -3.90 6.24 -23.47
N ALA A 67 -4.42 6.56 -24.67
CA ALA A 67 -4.59 5.59 -25.75
C ALA A 67 -3.30 4.86 -26.12
N GLN A 68 -2.15 5.51 -26.05
CA GLN A 68 -0.86 4.87 -26.34
C GLN A 68 -0.44 3.87 -25.25
N LEU A 69 -0.88 4.05 -24.01
CA LEU A 69 -0.64 3.09 -22.93
C LEU A 69 -1.37 1.77 -23.20
N TYR A 70 -2.58 1.83 -23.76
CA TYR A 70 -3.40 0.67 -24.08
C TYR A 70 -2.97 -0.09 -25.34
N GLN A 71 -2.19 0.53 -26.20
CA GLN A 71 -1.68 -0.13 -27.42
C GLN A 71 -0.57 -1.15 -27.12
N ARG A 72 0.01 -1.10 -25.92
CA ARG A 72 1.07 -2.02 -25.53
C ARG A 72 0.49 -3.25 -24.85
N GLU A 73 0.94 -4.43 -25.30
CA GLU A 73 0.62 -5.70 -24.67
C GLU A 73 1.06 -5.72 -23.19
N GLU A 74 0.22 -6.29 -22.34
CA GLU A 74 0.46 -6.39 -20.91
C GLU A 74 1.55 -7.42 -20.61
N GLN A 75 2.67 -6.97 -20.08
CA GLN A 75 3.73 -7.82 -19.53
C GLN A 75 3.38 -8.20 -18.10
N PRO A 76 3.84 -9.37 -17.58
CA PRO A 76 3.67 -9.71 -16.17
C PRO A 76 4.34 -8.68 -15.26
N LEU A 77 3.61 -8.18 -14.24
CA LEU A 77 4.13 -7.27 -13.22
C LEU A 77 3.88 -7.86 -11.83
N ALA A 78 4.86 -7.71 -10.93
CA ALA A 78 4.68 -8.01 -9.52
C ALA A 78 4.46 -6.73 -8.72
N ILE A 79 3.61 -6.78 -7.71
CA ILE A 79 3.43 -5.71 -6.72
C ILE A 79 3.89 -6.28 -5.38
N MET A 80 4.82 -5.60 -4.71
CA MET A 80 5.30 -5.99 -3.39
C MET A 80 4.79 -5.02 -2.33
N VAL A 81 4.23 -5.57 -1.25
CA VAL A 81 3.64 -4.84 -0.13
C VAL A 81 4.19 -5.42 1.17
N PRO A 82 5.01 -4.69 1.93
CA PRO A 82 5.44 -5.11 3.25
C PRO A 82 4.36 -4.80 4.29
N ALA A 83 3.97 -5.77 5.12
CA ALA A 83 2.94 -5.60 6.13
C ALA A 83 3.41 -6.07 7.53
N TRP A 84 3.39 -5.15 8.50
CA TRP A 84 3.65 -5.39 9.91
C TRP A 84 2.65 -4.64 10.78
N HIS A 85 1.75 -5.36 11.46
CA HIS A 85 0.62 -4.79 12.21
C HIS A 85 -0.28 -3.89 11.34
N GLU A 86 -0.57 -4.32 10.09
CA GLU A 86 -1.38 -3.58 9.11
C GLU A 86 -2.81 -4.16 8.96
N TYR A 87 -3.28 -4.91 9.96
CA TYR A 87 -4.61 -5.56 9.95
C TYR A 87 -5.77 -4.59 9.71
N ASP A 88 -5.61 -3.30 10.08
CA ASP A 88 -6.65 -2.27 9.93
C ASP A 88 -6.78 -1.77 8.48
N VAL A 89 -5.72 -1.83 7.67
CA VAL A 89 -5.64 -1.16 6.36
C VAL A 89 -5.37 -2.12 5.20
N VAL A 90 -4.61 -3.21 5.41
CA VAL A 90 -4.14 -4.09 4.32
C VAL A 90 -5.28 -4.70 3.51
N ALA A 91 -6.37 -5.10 4.15
CA ALA A 91 -7.51 -5.68 3.44
C ALA A 91 -8.22 -4.65 2.55
N ALA A 92 -8.42 -3.44 3.05
CA ALA A 92 -9.05 -2.35 2.31
C ALA A 92 -8.19 -1.91 1.12
N MET A 93 -6.87 -1.84 1.30
CA MET A 93 -5.91 -1.53 0.23
C MET A 93 -5.95 -2.59 -0.88
N ILE A 94 -5.90 -3.89 -0.53
CA ILE A 94 -5.95 -4.98 -1.51
C ILE A 94 -7.29 -4.96 -2.28
N GLU A 95 -8.39 -4.76 -1.59
CA GLU A 95 -9.72 -4.69 -2.20
C GLU A 95 -9.83 -3.50 -3.16
N ASP A 96 -9.34 -2.32 -2.77
CA ASP A 96 -9.30 -1.13 -3.62
C ASP A 96 -8.38 -1.34 -4.82
N LEU A 97 -7.17 -1.89 -4.61
CA LEU A 97 -6.21 -2.20 -5.67
C LEU A 97 -6.83 -3.08 -6.75
N VAL A 98 -7.40 -4.23 -6.37
CA VAL A 98 -7.98 -5.17 -7.34
C VAL A 98 -9.18 -4.56 -8.07
N ARG A 99 -10.01 -3.79 -7.37
CA ARG A 99 -11.18 -3.16 -7.94
C ARG A 99 -10.86 -2.05 -8.94
N VAL A 100 -9.83 -1.25 -8.62
CA VAL A 100 -9.50 -0.03 -9.37
C VAL A 100 -8.58 -0.33 -10.54
N MET A 101 -7.71 -1.32 -10.42
CA MET A 101 -6.63 -1.56 -11.37
C MET A 101 -7.13 -1.99 -12.75
N ASP A 102 -6.83 -1.19 -13.76
CA ASP A 102 -7.10 -1.52 -15.18
C ASP A 102 -5.87 -2.22 -15.82
N TYR A 103 -5.54 -3.38 -15.27
CA TYR A 103 -4.45 -4.25 -15.72
C TYR A 103 -4.73 -5.67 -15.24
N ARG A 104 -4.48 -6.70 -16.05
CA ARG A 104 -4.83 -8.08 -15.70
C ARG A 104 -3.64 -8.95 -15.38
N ASN A 105 -2.50 -8.67 -15.99
CA ASN A 105 -1.33 -9.53 -15.91
C ASN A 105 -0.41 -9.09 -14.76
N TYR A 106 -0.91 -9.17 -13.51
CA TYR A 106 -0.15 -8.84 -12.31
C TYR A 106 -0.37 -9.82 -11.17
N VAL A 107 0.59 -9.86 -10.24
CA VAL A 107 0.51 -10.64 -9.00
C VAL A 107 0.93 -9.73 -7.83
N VAL A 108 0.16 -9.76 -6.75
CA VAL A 108 0.44 -9.00 -5.52
C VAL A 108 1.07 -9.93 -4.49
N PHE A 109 2.21 -9.55 -3.95
CA PHE A 109 2.93 -10.26 -2.91
C PHE A 109 2.92 -9.44 -1.63
N VAL A 110 2.29 -9.96 -0.58
CA VAL A 110 2.20 -9.30 0.74
C VAL A 110 3.08 -10.04 1.72
N GLY A 111 4.12 -9.38 2.21
CA GLY A 111 5.03 -9.90 3.23
C GLY A 111 4.44 -9.76 4.63
N THR A 112 4.36 -10.87 5.39
CA THR A 112 3.82 -10.89 6.76
C THR A 112 4.74 -11.64 7.69
N TYR A 113 4.77 -11.26 8.97
CA TYR A 113 5.59 -11.88 10.00
C TYR A 113 4.81 -12.95 10.78
N GLN A 114 5.49 -14.03 11.20
CA GLN A 114 4.88 -15.16 11.92
C GLN A 114 4.17 -14.74 13.22
N ASN A 115 4.71 -13.76 13.92
CA ASN A 115 4.16 -13.24 15.18
C ASN A 115 3.11 -12.12 15.01
N ASP A 116 2.51 -11.98 13.79
CA ASP A 116 1.43 -11.03 13.53
C ASP A 116 0.16 -11.73 13.00
N PRO A 117 -0.53 -12.49 13.85
CA PRO A 117 -1.67 -13.30 13.44
C PRO A 117 -2.85 -12.49 12.90
N GLN A 118 -3.01 -11.22 13.30
CA GLN A 118 -4.10 -10.37 12.85
C GLN A 118 -3.92 -9.96 11.39
N THR A 119 -2.74 -9.48 11.02
CA THR A 119 -2.42 -9.12 9.62
C THR A 119 -2.45 -10.38 8.74
N ILE A 120 -1.92 -11.51 9.24
CA ILE A 120 -1.99 -12.80 8.52
C ILE A 120 -3.43 -13.17 8.22
N ALA A 121 -4.35 -13.08 9.20
CA ALA A 121 -5.75 -13.45 9.02
C ALA A 121 -6.43 -12.60 7.94
N GLU A 122 -6.16 -11.30 7.91
CA GLU A 122 -6.71 -10.39 6.91
C GLU A 122 -6.15 -10.68 5.50
N VAL A 123 -4.85 -10.88 5.36
CA VAL A 123 -4.23 -11.23 4.07
C VAL A 123 -4.74 -12.59 3.56
N GLU A 124 -4.87 -13.60 4.44
CA GLU A 124 -5.43 -14.90 4.07
C GLU A 124 -6.92 -14.80 3.68
N ARG A 125 -7.68 -13.93 4.35
CA ARG A 125 -9.07 -13.63 3.95
C ARG A 125 -9.13 -13.05 2.54
N MET A 126 -8.25 -12.11 2.20
CA MET A 126 -8.18 -11.52 0.86
C MET A 126 -7.66 -12.52 -0.18
N ARG A 127 -6.72 -13.40 0.18
CA ARG A 127 -6.19 -14.44 -0.71
C ARG A 127 -7.26 -15.44 -1.17
N ARG A 128 -8.26 -15.70 -0.33
CA ARG A 128 -9.40 -16.54 -0.73
C ARG A 128 -10.27 -15.89 -1.82
N ARG A 129 -10.34 -14.55 -1.86
CA ARG A 129 -11.09 -13.78 -2.86
C ARG A 129 -10.30 -13.60 -4.16
N TYR A 130 -9.03 -13.20 -4.01
CA TYR A 130 -8.21 -12.70 -5.10
C TYR A 130 -7.10 -13.68 -5.46
N LYS A 131 -7.22 -14.34 -6.62
CA LYS A 131 -6.25 -15.34 -7.10
C LYS A 131 -4.87 -14.75 -7.39
N GLN A 132 -4.80 -13.48 -7.72
CA GLN A 132 -3.56 -12.74 -7.96
C GLN A 132 -2.82 -12.37 -6.67
N LEU A 133 -3.39 -12.62 -5.48
CA LEU A 133 -2.75 -12.33 -4.20
C LEU A 133 -1.95 -13.52 -3.69
N ARG A 134 -0.74 -13.25 -3.22
CA ARG A 134 0.15 -14.22 -2.57
C ARG A 134 0.61 -13.65 -1.23
N ARG A 135 0.50 -14.44 -0.17
CA ARG A 135 1.14 -14.15 1.11
C ARG A 135 2.56 -14.69 1.11
N VAL A 136 3.49 -13.85 1.51
CA VAL A 136 4.89 -14.22 1.73
C VAL A 136 5.13 -14.24 3.23
N GLU A 137 5.62 -15.37 3.73
CA GLU A 137 5.95 -15.51 5.15
C GLU A 137 7.41 -15.12 5.37
N VAL A 138 7.63 -14.12 6.23
CA VAL A 138 8.95 -13.79 6.75
C VAL A 138 9.29 -14.81 7.84
N PRO A 139 10.40 -15.59 7.72
CA PRO A 139 10.63 -16.81 8.52
C PRO A 139 11.12 -16.53 9.95
N HIS A 140 11.00 -15.34 10.45
CA HIS A 140 11.37 -14.94 11.82
C HIS A 140 10.40 -13.87 12.34
N ASP A 141 10.46 -13.65 13.65
CA ASP A 141 9.59 -12.70 14.32
C ASP A 141 9.96 -11.24 14.02
N GLY A 142 8.92 -10.40 13.88
CA GLY A 142 9.04 -8.96 13.89
C GLY A 142 9.05 -8.37 15.32
N PRO A 143 9.33 -7.08 15.49
CA PRO A 143 9.66 -6.13 14.43
C PRO A 143 11.12 -6.21 13.98
N THR A 144 11.35 -6.08 12.67
CA THR A 144 12.68 -5.92 12.08
C THR A 144 12.82 -4.53 11.44
N CYS A 145 12.95 -4.48 10.13
CA CYS A 145 12.88 -3.26 9.33
C CYS A 145 12.13 -3.55 8.01
N LYS A 146 11.63 -2.49 7.35
CA LYS A 146 10.90 -2.63 6.08
C LYS A 146 11.74 -3.36 5.02
N ALA A 147 13.04 -3.03 4.93
CA ALA A 147 14.00 -3.64 4.02
C ALA A 147 14.06 -5.17 4.14
N ASP A 148 14.01 -5.69 5.35
CA ASP A 148 14.06 -7.13 5.61
C ASP A 148 12.82 -7.83 5.03
N CYS A 149 11.63 -7.33 5.30
CA CYS A 149 10.41 -7.84 4.70
C CYS A 149 10.46 -7.80 3.16
N LEU A 150 10.88 -6.68 2.58
CA LEU A 150 11.02 -6.51 1.13
C LEU A 150 11.99 -7.51 0.51
N ASN A 151 13.11 -7.80 1.17
CA ASN A 151 14.08 -8.79 0.70
C ASN A 151 13.46 -10.20 0.62
N TRP A 152 12.65 -10.60 1.60
CA TRP A 152 11.93 -11.87 1.57
C TRP A 152 10.85 -11.90 0.49
N VAL A 153 10.14 -10.79 0.30
CA VAL A 153 9.13 -10.67 -0.77
C VAL A 153 9.78 -10.80 -2.15
N ILE A 154 10.94 -10.17 -2.37
CA ILE A 154 11.67 -10.31 -3.66
C ILE A 154 12.11 -11.74 -3.91
N GLN A 155 12.62 -12.44 -2.90
CA GLN A 155 12.97 -13.86 -3.05
C GLN A 155 11.75 -14.72 -3.41
N ALA A 156 10.60 -14.45 -2.78
CA ALA A 156 9.36 -15.14 -3.11
C ALA A 156 8.85 -14.82 -4.53
N ILE A 157 9.04 -13.58 -5.01
CA ILE A 157 8.72 -13.20 -6.40
C ILE A 157 9.54 -14.03 -7.40
N PHE A 158 10.86 -14.13 -7.20
CA PHE A 158 11.71 -14.93 -8.08
C PHE A 158 11.47 -16.45 -7.98
N ALA A 159 11.11 -16.94 -6.79
CA ALA A 159 10.68 -18.33 -6.63
C ALA A 159 9.38 -18.59 -7.41
N TYR A 160 8.42 -17.67 -7.33
CA TYR A 160 7.16 -17.77 -8.07
C TYR A 160 7.37 -17.69 -9.60
N GLU A 161 8.34 -16.91 -10.11
CA GLU A 161 8.69 -16.92 -11.53
C GLU A 161 9.05 -18.32 -12.02
N GLN A 162 9.85 -19.04 -11.21
CA GLN A 162 10.29 -20.41 -11.55
C GLN A 162 9.13 -21.40 -11.49
N GLU A 163 8.27 -21.30 -10.47
CA GLU A 163 7.11 -22.19 -10.30
C GLU A 163 6.04 -22.00 -11.38
N ALA A 164 5.77 -20.75 -11.75
CA ALA A 164 4.72 -20.40 -12.69
C ALA A 164 5.18 -20.34 -14.15
N ASP A 165 6.49 -20.55 -14.40
CA ASP A 165 7.14 -20.42 -15.71
C ASP A 165 6.83 -19.07 -16.39
N ILE A 166 7.01 -17.98 -15.62
CA ILE A 166 6.81 -16.60 -16.09
C ILE A 166 8.01 -15.74 -15.70
N GLU A 167 8.20 -14.64 -16.39
CA GLU A 167 9.15 -13.58 -15.99
C GLU A 167 8.41 -12.27 -15.79
N PHE A 168 8.54 -11.67 -14.60
CA PHE A 168 8.02 -10.32 -14.37
C PHE A 168 8.90 -9.28 -15.09
N ALA A 169 8.28 -8.40 -15.86
CA ALA A 169 8.98 -7.29 -16.50
C ALA A 169 9.49 -6.26 -15.46
N GLY A 170 8.79 -6.17 -14.34
CA GLY A 170 9.17 -5.30 -13.23
C GLY A 170 8.41 -5.60 -11.96
N VAL A 171 8.89 -5.02 -10.86
CA VAL A 171 8.32 -5.12 -9.52
C VAL A 171 7.99 -3.72 -9.01
N VAL A 172 6.75 -3.53 -8.57
CA VAL A 172 6.23 -2.26 -8.06
C VAL A 172 6.18 -2.30 -6.55
N LEU A 173 6.70 -1.28 -5.89
CA LEU A 173 6.68 -1.14 -4.43
C LEU A 173 5.54 -0.23 -4.00
N HIS A 174 4.69 -0.76 -3.12
CA HIS A 174 3.63 -0.04 -2.42
C HIS A 174 3.62 -0.34 -0.93
N ASP A 175 3.08 0.59 -0.14
CA ASP A 175 2.78 0.39 1.27
C ASP A 175 1.30 -0.03 1.46
N SER A 176 0.97 -0.53 2.63
CA SER A 176 -0.35 -1.11 2.93
C SER A 176 -1.49 -0.08 2.98
N GLU A 177 -1.18 1.20 2.92
CA GLU A 177 -2.11 2.33 2.95
C GLU A 177 -2.23 3.09 1.62
N ASP A 178 -1.53 2.64 0.58
CA ASP A 178 -1.49 3.32 -0.71
C ASP A 178 -2.81 3.23 -1.47
N VAL A 179 -3.27 4.37 -2.00
CA VAL A 179 -4.40 4.46 -2.93
C VAL A 179 -3.85 4.60 -4.35
N LEU A 180 -4.11 3.57 -5.16
CA LEU A 180 -3.58 3.45 -6.50
C LEU A 180 -4.50 4.07 -7.56
N HIS A 181 -3.95 4.23 -8.76
CA HIS A 181 -4.71 4.74 -9.91
C HIS A 181 -4.86 3.66 -10.99
N PRO A 182 -6.02 3.54 -11.69
CA PRO A 182 -6.30 2.49 -12.69
C PRO A 182 -5.21 2.29 -13.73
N VAL A 183 -4.64 3.36 -14.25
CA VAL A 183 -3.64 3.29 -15.34
C VAL A 183 -2.20 3.15 -14.87
N GLU A 184 -1.97 2.96 -13.58
CA GLU A 184 -0.60 2.94 -13.01
C GLU A 184 0.26 1.82 -13.60
N LEU A 185 -0.22 0.58 -13.57
CA LEU A 185 0.51 -0.56 -14.12
C LEU A 185 0.68 -0.47 -15.64
N ARG A 186 -0.30 0.10 -16.38
CA ARG A 186 -0.16 0.37 -17.82
C ARG A 186 0.95 1.37 -18.09
N PHE A 187 1.07 2.37 -17.26
CA PHE A 187 2.10 3.37 -17.37
C PHE A 187 3.49 2.79 -17.10
N PHE A 188 3.64 1.95 -16.06
CA PHE A 188 4.87 1.22 -15.79
C PHE A 188 5.22 0.28 -16.94
N ASN A 189 4.26 -0.52 -17.42
CA ASN A 189 4.43 -1.41 -18.56
C ASN A 189 4.94 -0.67 -19.81
N TYR A 190 4.44 0.54 -20.05
CA TYR A 190 4.88 1.36 -21.19
C TYR A 190 6.33 1.80 -21.06
N LEU A 191 6.84 2.09 -19.87
CA LEU A 191 8.18 2.64 -19.64
C LEU A 191 9.28 1.59 -19.38
N LEU A 192 8.90 0.44 -18.82
CA LEU A 192 9.83 -0.59 -18.33
C LEU A 192 10.94 -1.01 -19.29
N PRO A 193 10.74 -1.21 -20.61
CA PRO A 193 11.86 -1.62 -21.46
C PRO A 193 12.94 -0.55 -21.61
N ARG A 194 12.62 0.70 -21.27
CA ARG A 194 13.50 1.86 -21.48
C ARG A 194 14.03 2.43 -20.18
N LYS A 195 13.39 2.09 -19.04
CA LYS A 195 13.72 2.62 -17.73
C LYS A 195 13.87 1.48 -16.73
N ASP A 196 14.87 1.62 -15.87
CA ASP A 196 15.20 0.64 -14.83
C ASP A 196 14.50 0.93 -13.51
N MET A 197 14.28 2.20 -13.20
CA MET A 197 13.52 2.66 -12.06
C MET A 197 12.57 3.78 -12.48
N ILE A 198 11.30 3.62 -12.19
CA ILE A 198 10.25 4.59 -12.49
C ILE A 198 9.62 5.00 -11.17
N GLN A 199 9.76 6.29 -10.81
CA GLN A 199 9.16 6.86 -9.61
C GLN A 199 7.96 7.72 -9.98
N LEU A 200 6.80 7.41 -9.43
CA LEU A 200 5.62 8.28 -9.47
C LEU A 200 5.71 9.36 -8.37
N PRO A 201 5.08 10.52 -8.56
CA PRO A 201 4.83 11.43 -7.46
C PRO A 201 4.06 10.77 -6.32
N VAL A 202 4.32 11.23 -5.11
CA VAL A 202 3.50 10.92 -3.93
C VAL A 202 2.72 12.18 -3.56
N ALA A 203 1.44 12.03 -3.27
CA ALA A 203 0.58 13.14 -2.87
C ALA A 203 -0.21 12.76 -1.63
N SER A 204 -0.30 13.67 -0.67
CA SER A 204 -1.20 13.46 0.47
C SER A 204 -2.65 13.46 -0.01
N LEU A 205 -3.45 12.56 0.52
CA LEU A 205 -4.91 12.68 0.43
C LEU A 205 -5.36 13.98 1.09
N GLU A 206 -6.39 14.61 0.51
CA GLU A 206 -6.89 15.87 1.00
C GLU A 206 -7.51 15.72 2.38
N ARG A 207 -7.04 16.54 3.34
CA ARG A 207 -7.51 16.59 4.72
C ARG A 207 -8.35 17.86 4.95
N ASN A 208 -9.12 17.87 6.03
CA ASN A 208 -9.90 19.04 6.38
C ASN A 208 -9.02 20.28 6.61
N TRP A 209 -9.59 21.47 6.35
CA TRP A 209 -8.86 22.72 6.45
C TRP A 209 -8.27 23.00 7.85
N PHE A 210 -8.89 22.49 8.93
CA PHE A 210 -8.43 22.68 10.31
C PHE A 210 -7.35 21.68 10.75
N GLU A 211 -7.08 20.63 9.97
CA GLU A 211 -6.03 19.64 10.26
C GLU A 211 -4.66 20.17 9.84
N LEU A 212 -4.14 21.12 10.64
CA LEU A 212 -2.92 21.86 10.28
C LEU A 212 -1.69 20.96 10.16
N VAL A 213 -1.58 19.92 11.00
CA VAL A 213 -0.42 18.99 11.01
C VAL A 213 -0.39 18.17 9.72
N ALA A 214 -1.46 17.46 9.41
CA ALA A 214 -1.57 16.70 8.15
C ALA A 214 -1.45 17.61 6.92
N GLY A 215 -2.00 18.82 7.00
CA GLY A 215 -1.86 19.82 5.95
C GLY A 215 -0.42 20.23 5.66
N THR A 216 0.53 20.09 6.61
CA THR A 216 1.95 20.35 6.32
C THR A 216 2.53 19.35 5.33
N TYR A 217 2.06 18.09 5.35
CA TYR A 217 2.46 17.09 4.36
C TYR A 217 1.87 17.40 2.99
N MET A 218 0.59 17.78 2.92
CA MET A 218 -0.03 18.25 1.66
C MET A 218 0.83 19.33 1.01
N ASP A 219 1.23 20.33 1.79
CA ASP A 219 1.99 21.49 1.32
C ASP A 219 3.41 21.11 0.85
N GLU A 220 4.11 20.28 1.63
CA GLU A 220 5.48 19.89 1.32
C GLU A 220 5.56 18.95 0.12
N PHE A 221 4.70 17.92 0.06
CA PHE A 221 4.69 17.00 -1.06
C PHE A 221 4.23 17.68 -2.37
N ALA A 222 3.26 18.61 -2.30
CA ALA A 222 2.83 19.38 -3.46
C ALA A 222 3.98 20.19 -4.09
N GLU A 223 4.86 20.77 -3.29
CA GLU A 223 6.01 21.53 -3.79
C GLU A 223 7.18 20.61 -4.16
N TRP A 224 7.58 19.69 -3.27
CA TRP A 224 8.74 18.83 -3.44
C TRP A 224 8.63 17.96 -4.70
N HIS A 225 7.50 17.27 -4.89
CA HIS A 225 7.30 16.39 -6.03
C HIS A 225 6.99 17.14 -7.32
N ALA A 226 6.41 18.34 -7.25
CA ALA A 226 6.16 19.11 -8.46
C ALA A 226 7.38 19.90 -8.95
N LYS A 227 8.32 20.24 -8.05
CA LYS A 227 9.45 21.13 -8.35
C LYS A 227 10.81 20.48 -8.11
N ASP A 228 11.12 20.11 -6.87
CA ASP A 228 12.48 19.71 -6.46
C ASP A 228 12.94 18.42 -7.14
N LEU A 229 12.11 17.38 -7.20
CA LEU A 229 12.45 16.12 -7.89
C LEU A 229 12.56 16.30 -9.40
N VAL A 230 11.78 17.22 -9.99
CA VAL A 230 11.88 17.57 -11.41
C VAL A 230 13.20 18.25 -11.73
N VAL A 231 13.65 19.15 -10.85
CA VAL A 231 14.96 19.80 -10.96
C VAL A 231 16.07 18.77 -10.79
N ARG A 232 15.94 17.90 -9.80
CA ARG A 232 16.91 16.82 -9.52
C ARG A 232 17.10 15.92 -10.74
N GLU A 233 16.02 15.39 -11.30
CA GLU A 233 16.08 14.58 -12.53
C GLU A 233 16.80 15.33 -13.67
N SER A 234 16.50 16.62 -13.82
CA SER A 234 17.11 17.41 -14.90
C SER A 234 18.59 17.70 -14.72
N LEU A 235 19.08 17.75 -13.46
CA LEU A 235 20.49 18.05 -13.15
C LEU A 235 21.37 16.80 -13.19
N VAL A 236 20.85 15.64 -12.73
CA VAL A 236 21.67 14.44 -12.54
C VAL A 236 21.15 13.22 -13.30
N GLY A 237 20.00 13.30 -13.97
CA GLY A 237 19.40 12.19 -14.72
C GLY A 237 18.90 11.03 -13.83
N SER A 238 18.83 11.22 -12.51
CA SER A 238 18.38 10.22 -11.56
C SER A 238 17.51 10.84 -10.48
N VAL A 239 16.65 10.01 -9.87
CA VAL A 239 15.79 10.37 -8.74
C VAL A 239 15.90 9.32 -7.65
N PRO A 240 15.72 9.67 -6.36
CA PRO A 240 15.59 8.68 -5.31
C PRO A 240 14.25 7.94 -5.44
N SER A 241 14.18 6.72 -4.93
CA SER A 241 12.90 6.09 -4.66
C SER A 241 12.26 6.74 -3.43
N ALA A 242 10.94 6.87 -3.44
CA ALA A 242 10.15 7.38 -2.31
C ALA A 242 9.58 6.26 -1.43
N GLY A 243 9.92 4.99 -1.71
CA GLY A 243 9.43 3.84 -0.97
C GLY A 243 8.00 3.40 -1.33
N VAL A 244 7.31 4.19 -2.19
CA VAL A 244 5.97 3.90 -2.71
C VAL A 244 5.85 4.40 -4.15
N GLY A 245 5.01 3.75 -4.96
CA GLY A 245 4.85 4.11 -6.37
C GLY A 245 6.15 4.03 -7.16
N THR A 246 7.04 3.14 -6.77
CA THR A 246 8.32 2.90 -7.44
C THR A 246 8.26 1.58 -8.18
N CYS A 247 8.49 1.61 -9.48
CA CYS A 247 8.64 0.39 -10.26
C CYS A 247 10.11 0.16 -10.59
N PHE A 248 10.61 -1.01 -10.25
CA PHE A 248 11.95 -1.50 -10.58
C PHE A 248 11.86 -2.47 -11.75
N SER A 249 12.69 -2.31 -12.78
CA SER A 249 12.81 -3.32 -13.83
C SER A 249 13.44 -4.60 -13.26
N ARG A 250 13.14 -5.74 -13.87
CA ARG A 250 13.79 -7.01 -13.51
C ARG A 250 15.32 -6.89 -13.55
N ARG A 251 15.86 -6.20 -14.56
CA ARG A 251 17.29 -5.92 -14.69
C ARG A 251 17.85 -5.16 -13.50
N ALA A 252 17.15 -4.12 -13.02
CA ALA A 252 17.57 -3.34 -11.86
C ALA A 252 17.65 -4.20 -10.60
N LEU A 253 16.63 -5.02 -10.34
CA LEU A 253 16.60 -5.89 -9.17
C LEU A 253 17.69 -6.95 -9.22
N LEU A 254 17.91 -7.62 -10.36
CA LEU A 254 18.99 -8.59 -10.52
C LEU A 254 20.37 -7.96 -10.30
N SER A 255 20.58 -6.70 -10.74
CA SER A 255 21.84 -5.99 -10.49
C SER A 255 22.03 -5.66 -9.00
N LEU A 256 20.97 -5.28 -8.29
CA LEU A 256 21.00 -5.04 -6.84
C LEU A 256 21.26 -6.33 -6.06
N ILE A 257 20.64 -7.43 -6.47
CA ILE A 257 20.85 -8.78 -5.90
C ILE A 257 22.29 -9.24 -6.06
N ALA A 258 22.86 -9.03 -7.24
CA ALA A 258 24.25 -9.40 -7.54
C ALA A 258 25.28 -8.57 -6.74
N GLU A 259 24.93 -7.33 -6.34
CA GLU A 259 25.80 -6.48 -5.49
C GLU A 259 25.79 -6.89 -4.01
N THR A 260 24.76 -7.56 -3.50
CA THR A 260 24.44 -7.60 -2.09
C THR A 260 24.05 -8.97 -1.53
N ASP A 261 24.69 -10.06 -1.93
CA ASP A 261 24.38 -11.39 -1.40
C ASP A 261 22.88 -11.68 -1.23
N ASN A 262 22.10 -11.38 -2.27
CA ASN A 262 20.65 -11.59 -2.31
C ASN A 262 19.80 -10.69 -1.36
N GLN A 263 20.33 -9.54 -0.92
CA GLN A 263 19.62 -8.58 -0.09
C GLN A 263 19.58 -7.18 -0.76
N PRO A 264 18.77 -6.98 -1.81
CA PRO A 264 18.75 -5.74 -2.58
C PRO A 264 18.43 -4.50 -1.75
N PHE A 265 17.63 -4.62 -0.69
CA PHE A 265 17.34 -3.54 0.25
C PHE A 265 18.24 -3.63 1.49
N ASN A 266 18.87 -2.51 1.85
CA ASN A 266 19.80 -2.43 2.96
C ASN A 266 19.05 -2.44 4.31
N THR A 267 19.19 -3.52 5.08
CA THR A 267 18.54 -3.70 6.38
C THR A 267 19.11 -2.81 7.51
N GLU A 268 20.24 -2.17 7.28
CA GLU A 268 20.83 -1.21 8.24
C GLU A 268 20.35 0.24 8.00
N SER A 269 19.65 0.50 6.87
CA SER A 269 19.09 1.81 6.55
C SER A 269 17.66 1.95 7.05
N LEU A 270 17.31 3.12 7.58
CA LEU A 270 15.92 3.49 7.88
C LEU A 270 15.20 4.10 6.68
N THR A 271 15.91 4.32 5.58
CA THR A 271 15.43 4.80 4.29
C THR A 271 16.09 3.96 3.19
N GLU A 272 15.76 2.68 3.18
CA GLU A 272 16.26 1.67 2.25
C GLU A 272 15.91 2.01 0.79
N ASP A 273 14.78 2.68 0.60
CA ASP A 273 14.27 3.20 -0.67
C ASP A 273 15.19 4.28 -1.27
N TYR A 274 15.57 5.26 -0.45
CA TYR A 274 16.50 6.31 -0.87
C TYR A 274 17.87 5.73 -1.24
N ASP A 275 18.37 4.74 -0.48
CA ASP A 275 19.64 4.06 -0.73
C ASP A 275 19.61 3.31 -2.06
N VAL A 276 18.55 2.54 -2.33
CA VAL A 276 18.38 1.79 -3.59
C VAL A 276 18.45 2.72 -4.80
N GLY A 277 17.77 3.86 -4.78
CA GLY A 277 17.82 4.84 -5.87
C GLY A 277 19.24 5.37 -6.12
N ALA A 278 19.98 5.63 -5.06
CA ALA A 278 21.37 6.10 -5.16
C ALA A 278 22.32 5.01 -5.71
N ARG A 279 22.12 3.75 -5.33
CA ARG A 279 22.91 2.60 -5.81
C ARG A 279 22.65 2.34 -7.28
N LEU A 280 21.39 2.32 -7.72
CA LEU A 280 21.03 2.17 -9.12
C LEU A 280 21.65 3.27 -9.99
N ALA A 281 21.65 4.51 -9.51
CA ALA A 281 22.31 5.62 -10.20
C ALA A 281 23.83 5.41 -10.33
N LYS A 282 24.51 4.87 -9.31
CA LYS A 282 25.95 4.52 -9.37
C LYS A 282 26.24 3.42 -10.37
N MET A 283 25.31 2.47 -10.56
CA MET A 283 25.41 1.39 -11.57
C MET A 283 25.10 1.89 -13.00
N GLY A 284 24.76 3.16 -13.17
CA GLY A 284 24.39 3.73 -14.48
C GLY A 284 23.00 3.33 -14.97
N MET A 285 22.14 2.82 -14.08
CA MET A 285 20.76 2.47 -14.39
C MET A 285 19.91 3.70 -14.67
N GLN A 286 19.00 3.58 -15.65
CA GLN A 286 18.16 4.68 -16.10
C GLN A 286 16.94 4.85 -15.21
N SER A 287 16.85 5.94 -14.48
CA SER A 287 15.65 6.30 -13.72
C SER A 287 14.86 7.42 -14.35
N ILE A 288 13.59 7.55 -13.97
CA ILE A 288 12.70 8.63 -14.40
C ILE A 288 11.76 9.03 -13.26
N PHE A 289 11.56 10.35 -13.11
CA PHE A 289 10.45 10.89 -12.30
C PHE A 289 9.25 11.15 -13.22
N ALA A 290 8.28 10.27 -13.16
CA ALA A 290 7.18 10.23 -14.11
C ALA A 290 6.07 11.22 -13.73
N ARG A 291 5.59 12.01 -14.69
CA ARG A 291 4.54 13.02 -14.50
C ARG A 291 3.51 12.93 -15.63
N PHE A 292 2.77 11.84 -15.65
CA PHE A 292 1.70 11.64 -16.62
C PHE A 292 0.40 12.28 -16.08
N PRO A 293 -0.27 13.18 -16.84
CA PRO A 293 -1.49 13.83 -16.34
C PRO A 293 -2.66 12.85 -16.36
N VAL A 294 -3.36 12.77 -15.25
CA VAL A 294 -4.59 11.97 -15.08
C VAL A 294 -5.68 12.79 -14.38
N GLN A 295 -6.91 12.30 -14.43
CA GLN A 295 -8.05 12.91 -13.79
C GLN A 295 -8.45 12.11 -12.55
N PHE A 296 -8.57 12.81 -11.42
CA PHE A 296 -9.08 12.25 -10.18
C PHE A 296 -10.43 12.88 -9.85
N ALA A 297 -11.39 12.06 -9.47
CA ALA A 297 -12.59 12.56 -8.81
C ALA A 297 -12.26 12.95 -7.37
N ALA A 298 -12.65 14.13 -6.97
CA ALA A 298 -12.49 14.62 -5.60
C ALA A 298 -13.80 15.28 -5.14
N ARG A 299 -14.12 15.10 -3.87
CA ARG A 299 -15.29 15.72 -3.25
C ARG A 299 -14.81 16.83 -2.34
N ARG A 300 -15.17 18.09 -2.63
CA ARG A 300 -14.71 19.26 -1.90
C ARG A 300 -15.86 20.10 -1.36
N LYS A 301 -15.68 20.60 -0.15
CA LYS A 301 -16.51 21.67 0.42
C LYS A 301 -15.83 23.01 0.16
N ALA A 302 -16.52 23.93 -0.52
CA ALA A 302 -16.03 25.29 -0.71
C ALA A 302 -15.99 26.06 0.62
N TRP A 303 -15.33 27.24 0.62
CA TRP A 303 -15.30 28.17 1.73
C TRP A 303 -14.81 27.54 3.04
N PHE A 304 -13.62 26.91 3.01
CA PHE A 304 -12.99 26.31 4.20
C PHE A 304 -13.90 25.30 4.93
N GLY A 305 -14.73 24.57 4.17
CA GLY A 305 -15.61 23.55 4.72
C GLY A 305 -17.01 24.00 5.10
N PHE A 306 -17.35 25.28 4.97
CA PHE A 306 -18.69 25.79 5.27
C PHE A 306 -19.67 25.73 4.10
N GLY A 307 -19.18 25.51 2.87
CA GLY A 307 -19.99 25.40 1.66
C GLY A 307 -20.58 24.00 1.44
N ARG A 308 -21.41 23.87 0.40
CA ARG A 308 -21.94 22.58 -0.04
C ARG A 308 -20.82 21.73 -0.64
N GLU A 309 -20.89 20.43 -0.42
CA GLU A 309 -20.04 19.46 -1.11
C GLU A 309 -20.31 19.49 -2.61
N ARG A 310 -19.23 19.44 -3.38
CA ARG A 310 -19.28 19.36 -4.85
C ARG A 310 -18.30 18.30 -5.32
N ASP A 311 -18.75 17.47 -6.23
CA ASP A 311 -17.87 16.57 -6.95
C ASP A 311 -17.13 17.40 -8.01
N ILE A 312 -15.81 17.35 -7.95
CA ILE A 312 -14.93 18.05 -8.90
C ILE A 312 -13.96 17.05 -9.50
N THR A 313 -13.57 17.28 -10.74
CA THR A 313 -12.50 16.54 -11.40
C THR A 313 -11.22 17.36 -11.32
N VAL A 314 -10.20 16.83 -10.67
CA VAL A 314 -8.89 17.47 -10.55
C VAL A 314 -7.92 16.79 -11.51
N THR A 315 -7.28 17.58 -12.36
CA THR A 315 -6.17 17.09 -13.21
C THR A 315 -4.87 17.25 -12.45
N MET A 316 -4.22 16.13 -12.16
CA MET A 316 -2.95 16.08 -11.46
C MET A 316 -2.04 15.01 -12.09
N PRO A 317 -0.73 15.00 -11.80
CA PRO A 317 0.13 13.90 -12.23
C PRO A 317 -0.36 12.56 -11.68
N LEU A 318 -0.22 11.48 -12.45
CA LEU A 318 -0.36 10.11 -11.96
C LEU A 318 0.54 9.96 -10.73
N CYS A 319 -0.04 9.65 -9.58
CA CYS A 319 0.63 9.62 -8.28
C CYS A 319 0.01 8.58 -7.37
N VAL A 320 0.80 8.10 -6.42
CA VAL A 320 0.32 7.38 -5.25
C VAL A 320 -0.22 8.38 -4.25
N ARG A 321 -1.32 8.03 -3.59
CA ARG A 321 -1.95 8.87 -2.59
C ARG A 321 -2.13 8.09 -1.29
N GLU A 322 -1.83 8.76 -0.17
CA GLU A 322 -1.96 8.19 1.16
C GLU A 322 -2.34 9.25 2.19
N PHE A 323 -2.81 8.83 3.37
CA PHE A 323 -2.98 9.71 4.50
C PHE A 323 -1.70 9.80 5.32
N PHE A 324 -1.26 11.04 5.53
CA PHE A 324 -0.13 11.32 6.43
C PHE A 324 -0.61 11.61 7.86
N PRO A 325 0.28 11.49 8.86
CA PRO A 325 -0.04 11.73 10.25
C PRO A 325 -0.71 13.09 10.50
N ASP A 326 -1.75 13.08 11.31
CA ASP A 326 -2.56 14.24 11.67
C ASP A 326 -2.20 14.82 13.05
N THR A 327 -1.49 14.04 13.91
CA THR A 327 -1.04 14.52 15.22
C THR A 327 0.41 15.00 15.17
N PHE A 328 0.71 16.01 15.98
CA PHE A 328 2.06 16.57 16.08
C PHE A 328 3.10 15.49 16.46
N ARG A 329 2.72 14.58 17.39
CA ARG A 329 3.61 13.53 17.89
C ARG A 329 3.96 12.50 16.82
N THR A 330 2.98 12.01 16.08
CA THR A 330 3.19 11.03 15.00
C THR A 330 3.96 11.66 13.84
N ALA A 331 3.65 12.92 13.50
CA ALA A 331 4.32 13.67 12.45
C ALA A 331 5.83 13.84 12.70
N TYR A 332 6.23 14.37 13.88
CA TYR A 332 7.68 14.53 14.13
C TYR A 332 8.42 13.19 14.29
N ARG A 333 7.74 12.11 14.72
CA ARG A 333 8.35 10.78 14.79
C ARG A 333 8.62 10.22 13.40
N GLN A 334 7.67 10.31 12.48
CA GLN A 334 7.85 9.87 11.10
C GLN A 334 8.96 10.68 10.39
N ARG A 335 8.91 12.02 10.48
CA ARG A 335 9.94 12.88 9.89
C ARG A 335 11.32 12.67 10.51
N ALA A 336 11.40 12.30 11.81
CA ALA A 336 12.67 11.98 12.45
C ALA A 336 13.33 10.75 11.83
N ARG A 337 12.54 9.73 11.42
CA ARG A 337 13.06 8.56 10.69
C ARG A 337 13.67 8.98 9.35
N TRP A 338 12.95 9.78 8.57
CA TRP A 338 13.44 10.28 7.28
C TRP A 338 14.71 11.12 7.44
N THR A 339 14.71 12.04 8.40
CA THR A 339 15.87 12.88 8.70
C THR A 339 17.07 12.05 9.16
N LEU A 340 16.84 11.03 9.98
CA LEU A 340 17.89 10.13 10.45
C LEU A 340 18.47 9.30 9.29
N GLY A 341 17.61 8.69 8.47
CA GLY A 341 18.04 7.86 7.36
C GLY A 341 18.78 8.67 6.27
N ILE A 342 18.14 9.71 5.73
CA ILE A 342 18.69 10.51 4.62
C ILE A 342 19.84 11.40 5.11
N GLY A 343 19.64 12.09 6.23
CA GLY A 343 20.57 13.12 6.71
C GLY A 343 21.79 12.58 7.45
N LEU A 344 21.57 11.70 8.42
CA LEU A 344 22.63 11.25 9.32
C LEU A 344 23.23 9.90 8.92
N GLN A 345 22.42 8.84 8.71
CA GLN A 345 22.91 7.55 8.23
C GLN A 345 23.41 7.63 6.79
N GLY A 346 22.67 8.33 5.91
CA GLY A 346 23.05 8.54 4.52
C GLY A 346 24.41 9.25 4.35
N TRP A 347 24.87 9.99 5.35
CA TRP A 347 26.20 10.58 5.33
C TRP A 347 27.30 9.52 5.17
N LYS A 348 27.17 8.39 5.88
CA LYS A 348 28.12 7.27 5.83
C LYS A 348 27.75 6.27 4.71
N GLN A 349 26.48 5.90 4.57
CA GLN A 349 26.04 4.85 3.67
C GLN A 349 26.07 5.28 2.20
N THR A 350 25.39 6.35 1.84
CA THR A 350 25.37 6.91 0.48
C THR A 350 26.63 7.74 0.17
N GLY A 351 27.23 8.36 1.20
CA GLY A 351 28.42 9.19 1.09
C GLY A 351 28.19 10.49 0.34
N TRP A 352 29.25 11.00 -0.33
CA TRP A 352 29.31 12.25 -1.08
C TRP A 352 29.85 12.03 -2.50
N SER A 353 29.56 10.89 -3.10
CA SER A 353 30.09 10.48 -4.40
C SER A 353 29.32 11.08 -5.58
N GLY A 354 29.90 11.00 -6.77
CA GLY A 354 29.29 11.41 -8.01
C GLY A 354 29.71 12.81 -8.51
N SER A 355 28.98 13.34 -9.50
CA SER A 355 29.19 14.65 -10.10
C SER A 355 29.02 15.80 -9.09
N LEU A 356 29.50 16.98 -9.40
CA LEU A 356 29.29 18.19 -8.58
C LEU A 356 27.79 18.46 -8.35
N ALA A 357 26.97 18.26 -9.38
CA ALA A 357 25.52 18.40 -9.26
C ALA A 357 24.94 17.37 -8.28
N ASN A 358 25.41 16.11 -8.29
CA ASN A 358 24.95 15.10 -7.35
C ASN A 358 25.38 15.45 -5.90
N ARG A 359 26.62 15.89 -5.70
CA ARG A 359 27.11 16.33 -4.37
C ARG A 359 26.31 17.52 -3.85
N TYR A 360 25.97 18.47 -4.73
CA TYR A 360 25.10 19.59 -4.37
C TYR A 360 23.72 19.11 -3.91
N LEU A 361 23.10 18.19 -4.63
CA LEU A 361 21.79 17.65 -4.24
C LEU A 361 21.85 16.83 -2.96
N LEU A 362 22.93 16.07 -2.72
CA LEU A 362 23.15 15.39 -1.45
C LEU A 362 23.33 16.39 -0.28
N PHE A 363 24.01 17.51 -0.50
CA PHE A 363 24.07 18.61 0.47
C PHE A 363 22.66 19.16 0.77
N ARG A 364 21.87 19.41 -0.29
CA ARG A 364 20.51 19.92 -0.15
C ARG A 364 19.62 18.98 0.66
N ASP A 365 19.68 17.68 0.42
CA ASP A 365 18.92 16.67 1.17
C ASP A 365 19.28 16.66 2.66
N ARG A 366 20.53 17.02 2.99
CA ARG A 366 21.08 16.95 4.35
C ARG A 366 21.10 18.27 5.10
N LYS A 367 21.02 19.43 4.41
CA LYS A 367 21.10 20.75 5.07
C LYS A 367 20.06 20.92 6.19
N GLY A 368 18.92 20.24 6.08
CA GLY A 368 17.83 20.27 7.05
C GLY A 368 18.22 19.90 8.46
N ILE A 369 19.24 19.04 8.65
CA ILE A 369 19.73 18.61 9.98
C ILE A 369 20.33 19.77 10.81
N VAL A 370 20.68 20.89 10.15
CA VAL A 370 21.19 22.11 10.78
C VAL A 370 20.20 23.26 10.65
N THR A 371 19.62 23.46 9.47
CA THR A 371 18.77 24.64 9.18
C THR A 371 17.48 24.67 10.00
N ALA A 372 16.98 23.52 10.46
CA ALA A 372 15.85 23.46 11.37
C ALA A 372 16.14 24.15 12.73
N PHE A 373 17.34 24.02 13.25
CA PHE A 373 17.77 24.73 14.46
C PHE A 373 17.90 26.24 14.21
N VAL A 374 18.51 26.62 13.07
CA VAL A 374 18.65 28.02 12.69
C VAL A 374 17.28 28.70 12.58
N GLY A 375 16.29 28.03 11.96
CA GLY A 375 14.92 28.51 11.87
C GLY A 375 14.26 28.72 13.24
N MET A 376 14.47 27.78 14.17
CA MET A 376 13.89 27.92 15.53
C MET A 376 14.56 29.04 16.34
N ILE A 377 15.86 29.19 16.20
CA ILE A 377 16.59 30.32 16.79
C ILE A 377 16.05 31.65 16.24
N ALA A 378 15.79 31.71 14.92
CA ALA A 378 15.22 32.90 14.31
C ALA A 378 13.83 33.26 14.89
N TYR A 379 12.96 32.28 15.15
CA TYR A 379 11.69 32.55 15.84
C TYR A 379 11.91 33.10 17.25
N GLY A 380 12.85 32.53 18.02
CA GLY A 380 13.20 33.04 19.34
C GLY A 380 13.71 34.49 19.29
N LEU A 381 14.54 34.83 18.30
CA LEU A 381 15.02 36.19 18.07
C LEU A 381 13.86 37.15 17.71
N VAL A 382 12.98 36.75 16.78
CA VAL A 382 11.83 37.58 16.40
C VAL A 382 10.94 37.86 17.62
N ILE A 383 10.65 36.85 18.45
CA ILE A 383 9.84 37.03 19.66
C ILE A 383 10.52 38.01 20.60
N GLN A 384 11.85 37.89 20.83
CA GLN A 384 12.60 38.82 21.71
C GLN A 384 12.57 40.25 21.16
N PHE A 385 12.79 40.46 19.86
CA PHE A 385 12.68 41.79 19.26
C PHE A 385 11.27 42.40 19.35
N LEU A 386 10.21 41.57 19.19
CA LEU A 386 8.84 42.00 19.38
C LEU A 386 8.58 42.41 20.85
N LEU A 387 9.12 41.68 21.81
CA LEU A 387 9.04 42.05 23.25
C LEU A 387 9.75 43.35 23.54
N PHE A 388 10.94 43.59 22.98
CA PHE A 388 11.68 44.85 23.12
C PHE A 388 10.92 45.99 22.45
N ALA A 389 10.41 45.83 21.24
CA ALA A 389 9.62 46.81 20.53
C ALA A 389 8.32 47.17 21.31
N GLY A 390 7.65 46.15 21.86
CA GLY A 390 6.49 46.33 22.71
C GLY A 390 6.79 47.09 24.00
N ALA A 391 7.93 46.80 24.66
CA ALA A 391 8.41 47.50 25.86
C ALA A 391 8.71 48.97 25.55
N ASP A 392 9.35 49.25 24.41
CA ASP A 392 9.63 50.62 23.96
C ASP A 392 8.34 51.40 23.68
N LEU A 393 7.39 50.79 22.96
CA LEU A 393 6.07 51.36 22.66
C LEU A 393 5.27 51.69 23.92
N LEU A 394 5.42 50.90 24.98
CA LEU A 394 4.78 51.11 26.27
C LEU A 394 5.57 52.11 27.18
N GLY A 395 6.67 52.69 26.69
CA GLY A 395 7.47 53.65 27.42
C GLY A 395 8.26 53.04 28.59
N LEU A 396 8.38 51.68 28.61
CA LEU A 396 9.14 50.99 29.68
C LEU A 396 10.65 51.11 29.50
N MET A 397 11.12 51.41 28.27
CA MET A 397 12.53 51.50 27.87
C MET A 397 12.78 52.70 26.93
N PRO A 398 12.44 53.96 27.31
CA PRO A 398 12.57 55.08 26.38
C PRO A 398 14.03 55.37 26.02
N GLY A 399 14.36 55.38 24.76
CA GLY A 399 15.59 55.93 24.20
C GLY A 399 16.89 55.13 24.46
N LEU A 400 16.80 53.91 24.99
CA LEU A 400 17.96 53.08 25.33
C LEU A 400 18.55 52.28 24.14
N ILE A 401 17.88 52.30 22.98
CA ILE A 401 18.16 51.33 21.93
C ILE A 401 18.32 52.02 20.58
N ALA A 402 19.53 52.43 20.23
CA ALA A 402 19.89 52.73 18.85
C ALA A 402 20.22 51.41 18.14
N SER A 403 19.46 51.02 17.14
CA SER A 403 19.64 49.78 16.41
C SER A 403 20.79 49.90 15.40
N PRO A 404 21.85 49.06 15.47
CA PRO A 404 22.87 49.00 14.41
C PRO A 404 22.32 48.63 13.07
N PHE A 405 21.14 47.96 12.99
CA PHE A 405 20.46 47.73 11.74
C PHE A 405 19.96 49.03 11.06
N ALA A 406 19.64 50.08 11.83
CA ALA A 406 19.23 51.38 11.30
C ALA A 406 20.40 52.10 10.59
N ASP A 407 21.62 51.98 11.10
CA ASP A 407 22.77 52.74 10.62
C ASP A 407 23.66 51.99 9.63
N SER A 408 23.55 50.67 9.55
CA SER A 408 24.36 49.83 8.66
C SER A 408 23.66 49.46 7.36
N PRO A 409 24.12 49.96 6.17
CA PRO A 409 23.51 49.65 4.89
C PRO A 409 23.54 48.15 4.55
N TRP A 410 24.61 47.44 4.91
CA TRP A 410 24.72 46.01 4.62
C TRP A 410 23.80 45.16 5.51
N LEU A 411 23.57 45.52 6.75
CA LEU A 411 22.60 44.82 7.62
C LEU A 411 21.17 45.03 7.13
N ARG A 412 20.83 46.24 6.70
CA ARG A 412 19.52 46.49 6.04
C ARG A 412 19.37 45.68 4.78
N ALA A 413 20.39 45.60 3.93
CA ALA A 413 20.37 44.79 2.72
C ALA A 413 20.16 43.29 3.07
N LEU A 414 20.78 42.80 4.14
CA LEU A 414 20.61 41.42 4.62
C LEU A 414 19.16 41.16 5.06
N LEU A 415 18.54 42.10 5.80
CA LEU A 415 17.13 41.97 6.20
C LEU A 415 16.18 41.97 4.99
N TRP A 416 16.42 42.90 4.03
CA TRP A 416 15.64 42.91 2.79
C TRP A 416 15.79 41.64 1.97
N ALA A 417 17.01 41.09 1.87
CA ALA A 417 17.25 39.82 1.20
C ALA A 417 16.45 38.67 1.84
N ASN A 418 16.41 38.59 3.19
CA ASN A 418 15.59 37.63 3.92
C ASN A 418 14.09 37.85 3.68
N ALA A 419 13.61 39.10 3.70
CA ALA A 419 12.21 39.43 3.45
C ALA A 419 11.78 39.00 2.04
N VAL A 420 12.58 39.31 1.03
CA VAL A 420 12.34 38.88 -0.36
C VAL A 420 12.35 37.36 -0.48
N ALA A 421 13.32 36.69 0.09
CA ALA A 421 13.41 35.22 0.08
C ALA A 421 12.17 34.58 0.74
N LEU A 422 11.70 35.13 1.88
CA LEU A 422 10.50 34.67 2.55
C LEU A 422 9.25 34.83 1.67
N VAL A 423 9.07 36.01 1.05
CA VAL A 423 7.96 36.27 0.15
C VAL A 423 7.95 35.31 -1.03
N LEU A 424 9.11 35.12 -1.67
CA LEU A 424 9.26 34.16 -2.79
C LEU A 424 8.89 32.75 -2.34
N ARG A 425 9.38 32.29 -1.19
CA ARG A 425 9.05 30.97 -0.64
C ARG A 425 7.55 30.81 -0.37
N VAL A 426 6.91 31.82 0.22
CA VAL A 426 5.47 31.81 0.48
C VAL A 426 4.69 31.74 -0.84
N VAL A 427 5.04 32.56 -1.82
CA VAL A 427 4.40 32.56 -3.15
C VAL A 427 4.54 31.21 -3.84
N GLN A 428 5.74 30.62 -3.83
CA GLN A 428 5.96 29.30 -4.42
C GLN A 428 5.09 28.23 -3.73
N ARG A 429 5.07 28.20 -2.40
CA ARG A 429 4.24 27.27 -1.63
C ARG A 429 2.75 27.43 -1.97
N ILE A 430 2.24 28.63 -1.95
CA ILE A 430 0.84 28.94 -2.33
C ILE A 430 0.56 28.44 -3.75
N TYR A 431 1.44 28.70 -4.70
CA TYR A 431 1.27 28.29 -6.08
C TYR A 431 1.14 26.77 -6.24
N PHE A 432 2.09 25.97 -5.70
CA PHE A 432 2.07 24.52 -5.85
C PHE A 432 0.91 23.88 -5.11
N VAL A 433 0.58 24.35 -3.90
CA VAL A 433 -0.55 23.84 -3.11
C VAL A 433 -1.88 24.15 -3.79
N THR A 434 -2.05 25.37 -4.30
CA THR A 434 -3.27 25.78 -5.02
C THR A 434 -3.53 24.91 -6.25
N ARG A 435 -2.48 24.52 -6.96
CA ARG A 435 -2.62 23.68 -8.16
C ARG A 435 -3.18 22.29 -7.88
N LEU A 436 -2.89 21.71 -6.72
CA LEU A 436 -3.33 20.36 -6.35
C LEU A 436 -4.61 20.39 -5.51
N TYR A 437 -4.67 21.29 -4.53
CA TYR A 437 -5.70 21.25 -3.48
C TYR A 437 -6.66 22.44 -3.49
N GLY A 438 -6.46 23.41 -4.38
CA GLY A 438 -7.30 24.60 -4.47
C GLY A 438 -6.76 25.79 -3.67
N TRP A 439 -7.33 26.97 -3.91
CA TRP A 439 -6.83 28.24 -3.36
C TRP A 439 -6.97 28.33 -1.83
N GLU A 440 -8.00 27.70 -1.25
CA GLU A 440 -8.20 27.64 0.21
C GLU A 440 -7.00 27.01 0.91
N HIS A 441 -6.58 25.86 0.42
CA HIS A 441 -5.40 25.19 0.94
C HIS A 441 -4.11 25.97 0.64
N GLY A 442 -4.06 26.68 -0.50
CA GLY A 442 -2.95 27.59 -0.83
C GLY A 442 -2.78 28.69 0.22
N VAL A 443 -3.87 29.34 0.64
CA VAL A 443 -3.82 30.37 1.70
C VAL A 443 -3.44 29.75 3.04
N LEU A 444 -4.01 28.60 3.38
CA LEU A 444 -3.69 27.88 4.63
C LEU A 444 -2.25 27.36 4.69
N ALA A 445 -1.57 27.24 3.56
CA ALA A 445 -0.15 26.85 3.54
C ALA A 445 0.72 27.85 4.33
N VAL A 446 0.33 29.13 4.43
CA VAL A 446 1.11 30.14 5.17
C VAL A 446 1.19 29.84 6.67
N PRO A 447 0.09 29.70 7.43
CA PRO A 447 0.18 29.30 8.84
C PRO A 447 0.74 27.88 9.02
N ARG A 448 0.49 26.97 8.08
CA ARG A 448 1.04 25.59 8.12
C ARG A 448 2.56 25.58 7.99
N MET A 449 3.18 26.52 7.28
CA MET A 449 4.64 26.65 7.24
C MET A 449 5.24 26.84 8.65
N VAL A 450 4.57 27.61 9.51
CA VAL A 450 5.01 27.80 10.91
C VAL A 450 4.88 26.48 11.66
N VAL A 451 3.74 25.81 11.58
CA VAL A 451 3.53 24.49 12.22
C VAL A 451 4.55 23.47 11.72
N GLY A 452 4.81 23.43 10.42
CA GLY A 452 5.82 22.54 9.80
C GLY A 452 7.24 22.79 10.34
N ASN A 453 7.62 24.05 10.56
CA ASN A 453 8.92 24.38 11.12
C ASN A 453 9.10 23.85 12.57
N PHE A 454 8.04 23.90 13.41
CA PHE A 454 8.07 23.29 14.74
C PHE A 454 8.15 21.77 14.67
N ILE A 455 7.39 21.12 13.76
CA ILE A 455 7.46 19.68 13.54
C ILE A 455 8.87 19.29 13.08
N ASN A 456 9.44 19.99 12.10
CA ASN A 456 10.78 19.72 11.57
C ASN A 456 11.88 19.91 12.64
N PHE A 457 11.78 20.93 13.47
CA PHE A 457 12.70 21.11 14.60
C PHE A 457 12.67 19.93 15.57
N MET A 458 11.48 19.51 15.99
CA MET A 458 11.34 18.37 16.90
C MET A 458 11.79 17.06 16.24
N ALA A 459 11.54 16.90 14.95
CA ALA A 459 12.01 15.76 14.17
C ALA A 459 13.53 15.68 14.10
N VAL A 460 14.19 16.80 13.79
CA VAL A 460 15.64 16.90 13.72
C VAL A 460 16.28 16.69 15.09
N ALA A 461 15.74 17.30 16.14
CA ALA A 461 16.22 17.11 17.52
C ALA A 461 16.12 15.63 17.95
N ARG A 462 14.99 14.95 17.62
CA ARG A 462 14.82 13.53 17.87
C ARG A 462 15.80 12.68 17.03
N ALA A 463 15.99 13.00 15.76
CA ALA A 463 16.93 12.30 14.89
C ALA A 463 18.36 12.36 15.42
N TRP A 464 18.82 13.54 15.83
CA TRP A 464 20.13 13.70 16.48
C TRP A 464 20.24 12.90 17.78
N LYS A 465 19.22 12.97 18.64
CA LYS A 465 19.18 12.15 19.87
C LYS A 465 19.32 10.66 19.56
N MET A 466 18.53 10.14 18.62
CA MET A 466 18.56 8.73 18.25
C MET A 466 19.93 8.33 17.67
N PHE A 467 20.50 9.18 16.82
CA PHE A 467 21.82 8.95 16.22
C PHE A 467 22.94 8.92 17.26
N ILE A 468 22.96 9.88 18.19
CA ILE A 468 23.96 9.92 19.28
C ILE A 468 23.82 8.69 20.18
N VAL A 469 22.59 8.33 20.56
CA VAL A 469 22.35 7.13 21.38
C VAL A 469 22.80 5.88 20.64
N HIS A 470 22.53 5.76 19.34
CA HIS A 470 23.01 4.65 18.52
C HIS A 470 24.55 4.57 18.51
N LEU A 471 25.24 5.70 18.30
CA LEU A 471 26.70 5.75 18.33
C LEU A 471 27.31 5.36 19.71
N MET A 472 26.63 5.75 20.78
CA MET A 472 27.10 5.46 22.14
C MET A 472 26.83 4.03 22.62
N THR A 473 25.70 3.45 22.18
CA THR A 473 25.21 2.15 22.70
C THR A 473 25.35 1.00 21.73
N GLY A 474 25.58 1.26 20.45
CA GLY A 474 25.58 0.25 19.39
C GLY A 474 24.19 -0.41 19.13
N LYS A 475 23.12 0.04 19.81
CA LYS A 475 21.78 -0.53 19.63
C LYS A 475 21.27 -0.26 18.23
N ARG A 476 20.76 -1.31 17.57
CA ARG A 476 20.10 -1.18 16.25
C ARG A 476 18.86 -0.28 16.37
N LEU A 477 18.64 0.50 15.31
CA LEU A 477 17.47 1.36 15.19
C LEU A 477 16.31 0.47 14.67
N ALA A 478 15.30 0.28 15.51
CA ALA A 478 14.12 -0.53 15.17
C ALA A 478 13.11 0.28 14.34
N TRP A 479 12.29 -0.44 13.59
CA TRP A 479 11.15 0.11 12.86
C TRP A 479 10.13 0.70 13.84
N ASP A 480 10.05 2.04 13.88
CA ASP A 480 9.08 2.78 14.70
C ASP A 480 7.81 2.98 13.87
N LYS A 481 6.88 2.00 13.96
CA LYS A 481 5.65 2.01 13.20
C LYS A 481 4.79 3.24 13.54
N THR A 482 4.26 3.89 12.50
CA THR A 482 3.13 4.82 12.59
C THR A 482 1.83 4.08 12.29
N MET A 483 0.75 4.39 12.99
CA MET A 483 -0.60 3.92 12.61
C MET A 483 -1.02 4.64 11.33
N HIS A 484 -1.63 3.89 10.43
CA HIS A 484 -2.05 4.37 9.12
C HIS A 484 -3.58 4.29 9.02
N ASP A 485 -4.18 5.22 8.28
CA ASP A 485 -5.60 5.22 7.95
C ASP A 485 -5.75 4.97 6.45
N PHE A 486 -6.67 4.10 6.07
CA PHE A 486 -7.10 3.96 4.68
C PHE A 486 -8.41 4.73 4.48
N PRO A 487 -8.64 5.42 3.35
CA PRO A 487 -9.91 6.08 3.08
C PRO A 487 -11.03 5.05 3.17
N SER A 488 -11.96 5.25 4.12
CA SER A 488 -13.13 4.38 4.24
C SER A 488 -13.89 4.40 2.91
N ALA A 489 -14.07 3.23 2.34
CA ALA A 489 -14.91 3.06 1.18
C ALA A 489 -16.38 3.19 1.61
N ASP A 490 -16.81 4.41 1.96
CA ASP A 490 -18.22 4.74 2.14
C ASP A 490 -18.93 4.55 0.80
N GLY A 491 -19.50 3.36 0.60
CA GLY A 491 -20.27 3.06 -0.59
C GLY A 491 -20.19 1.62 -1.12
N PHE A 492 -19.37 0.73 -0.53
CA PHE A 492 -19.31 -0.68 -0.97
C PHE A 492 -20.50 -1.49 -0.47
N ASN A 493 -21.70 -1.19 -0.95
CA ASN A 493 -22.85 -2.05 -0.79
C ASN A 493 -22.85 -3.12 -1.91
N ASN A 494 -21.77 -3.92 -1.99
CA ASN A 494 -21.63 -5.03 -2.95
C ASN A 494 -22.51 -6.24 -2.62
N ARG A 495 -23.23 -6.21 -1.51
CA ARG A 495 -24.10 -7.29 -1.02
C ARG A 495 -25.29 -7.63 -1.92
N ARG A 496 -25.60 -6.77 -2.91
CA ARG A 496 -26.70 -6.98 -3.87
C ARG A 496 -26.24 -7.33 -5.29
N GLN A 497 -24.93 -7.48 -5.50
CA GLN A 497 -24.42 -7.84 -6.82
C GLN A 497 -24.75 -9.31 -7.13
N ARG A 498 -25.05 -9.58 -8.41
CA ARG A 498 -25.19 -10.96 -8.88
C ARG A 498 -23.84 -11.66 -8.85
N LEU A 499 -23.84 -12.99 -8.65
CA LEU A 499 -22.61 -13.77 -8.55
C LEU A 499 -21.62 -13.50 -9.70
N GLY A 500 -22.11 -13.41 -10.94
CA GLY A 500 -21.27 -13.12 -12.10
C GLY A 500 -20.65 -11.72 -12.06
N GLU A 501 -21.40 -10.70 -11.65
CA GLU A 501 -20.91 -9.33 -11.50
C GLU A 501 -19.86 -9.24 -10.40
N LEU A 502 -20.07 -9.96 -9.29
CA LEU A 502 -19.13 -10.06 -8.19
C LEU A 502 -17.82 -10.71 -8.63
N LEU A 503 -17.89 -11.83 -9.33
CA LEU A 503 -16.71 -12.54 -9.84
C LEU A 503 -15.92 -11.71 -10.87
N LEU A 504 -16.60 -10.88 -11.68
CA LEU A 504 -15.94 -9.92 -12.57
C LEU A 504 -15.22 -8.82 -11.76
N SER A 505 -15.89 -8.27 -10.74
CA SER A 505 -15.30 -7.22 -9.90
C SER A 505 -14.07 -7.72 -9.13
N TRP A 506 -14.02 -9.02 -8.82
CA TRP A 506 -12.88 -9.68 -8.21
C TRP A 506 -11.81 -10.11 -9.22
N GLN A 507 -12.02 -9.84 -10.51
CA GLN A 507 -11.16 -10.34 -11.60
C GLN A 507 -10.95 -11.87 -11.56
N ALA A 508 -11.88 -12.58 -10.95
CA ALA A 508 -11.85 -14.04 -10.83
C ALA A 508 -12.23 -14.75 -12.15
N ILE A 509 -12.91 -14.04 -13.04
CA ILE A 509 -13.31 -14.54 -14.36
C ILE A 509 -13.26 -13.41 -15.40
N ASP A 510 -12.98 -13.76 -16.65
CA ASP A 510 -13.04 -12.85 -17.79
C ASP A 510 -14.48 -12.64 -18.28
N PRO A 511 -14.82 -11.46 -18.83
CA PRO A 511 -16.16 -11.18 -19.36
C PRO A 511 -16.63 -12.21 -20.40
N ASP A 512 -15.76 -12.59 -21.35
CA ASP A 512 -16.09 -13.53 -22.41
C ASP A 512 -16.40 -14.94 -21.86
N ARG A 513 -15.65 -15.38 -20.85
CA ARG A 513 -15.89 -16.66 -20.16
C ARG A 513 -17.19 -16.62 -19.34
N LEU A 514 -17.49 -15.48 -18.72
CA LEU A 514 -18.75 -15.31 -17.99
C LEU A 514 -19.95 -15.37 -18.95
N GLU A 515 -19.89 -14.71 -20.11
CA GLU A 515 -20.95 -14.74 -21.09
C GLU A 515 -21.21 -16.18 -21.58
N GLN A 516 -20.14 -16.92 -21.89
CA GLN A 516 -20.24 -18.34 -22.27
C GLN A 516 -20.86 -19.19 -21.17
N ALA A 517 -20.42 -18.98 -19.91
CA ALA A 517 -20.93 -19.74 -18.77
C ALA A 517 -22.41 -19.42 -18.49
N LEU A 518 -22.84 -18.17 -18.66
CA LEU A 518 -24.24 -17.76 -18.54
C LEU A 518 -25.11 -18.44 -19.63
N GLY A 519 -24.64 -18.47 -20.88
CA GLY A 519 -25.33 -19.19 -21.96
C GLY A 519 -25.52 -20.66 -21.63
N GLU A 520 -24.49 -21.35 -21.15
CA GLU A 520 -24.60 -22.77 -20.75
C GLU A 520 -25.43 -22.99 -19.49
N SER A 521 -25.35 -22.08 -18.51
CA SER A 521 -26.16 -22.12 -17.29
C SER A 521 -27.63 -22.08 -17.62
N HIS A 522 -28.05 -21.22 -18.55
CA HIS A 522 -29.43 -21.15 -19.03
C HIS A 522 -29.82 -22.40 -19.84
N ALA A 523 -28.95 -22.86 -20.73
CA ALA A 523 -29.25 -24.01 -21.59
C ALA A 523 -29.35 -25.34 -20.82
N ARG A 524 -28.64 -25.46 -19.69
CA ARG A 524 -28.61 -26.68 -18.87
C ARG A 524 -29.42 -26.58 -17.59
N GLU A 525 -30.06 -25.44 -17.33
CA GLU A 525 -30.73 -25.11 -16.06
C GLU A 525 -29.87 -25.36 -14.82
N ALA A 526 -28.54 -25.13 -14.97
CA ALA A 526 -27.55 -25.38 -13.91
C ALA A 526 -27.08 -24.09 -13.28
N PRO A 527 -26.81 -24.06 -11.97
CA PRO A 527 -26.25 -22.87 -11.29
C PRO A 527 -24.94 -22.42 -11.93
N LEU A 528 -24.79 -21.10 -12.16
CA LEU A 528 -23.60 -20.48 -12.78
C LEU A 528 -22.28 -20.95 -12.15
N GLY A 529 -22.21 -20.95 -10.81
CA GLY A 529 -21.01 -21.38 -10.10
C GLY A 529 -20.58 -22.82 -10.43
N ARG A 530 -21.55 -23.72 -10.61
CA ARG A 530 -21.30 -25.11 -11.00
C ARG A 530 -20.77 -25.22 -12.44
N VAL A 531 -21.30 -24.43 -13.36
CA VAL A 531 -20.82 -24.40 -14.76
C VAL A 531 -19.37 -23.88 -14.80
N LEU A 532 -19.08 -22.82 -14.05
CA LEU A 532 -17.74 -22.24 -13.97
C LEU A 532 -16.72 -23.22 -13.40
N MET A 533 -17.06 -23.94 -12.32
CA MET A 533 -16.20 -24.98 -11.74
C MET A 533 -16.01 -26.16 -12.70
N ALA A 534 -17.06 -26.61 -13.35
CA ALA A 534 -16.97 -27.73 -14.31
C ALA A 534 -16.05 -27.42 -15.50
N LYS A 535 -15.95 -26.14 -15.88
CA LYS A 535 -15.02 -25.69 -16.93
C LYS A 535 -13.60 -25.42 -16.39
N GLY A 536 -13.37 -25.52 -15.10
CA GLY A 536 -12.11 -25.17 -14.47
C GLY A 536 -11.77 -23.67 -14.53
N TRP A 537 -12.79 -22.80 -14.75
CA TRP A 537 -12.63 -21.35 -14.80
C TRP A 537 -12.72 -20.69 -13.43
N LEU A 538 -13.27 -21.41 -12.45
CA LEU A 538 -13.40 -20.97 -11.07
C LEU A 538 -13.05 -22.12 -10.13
N ASP A 539 -12.33 -21.85 -9.03
CA ASP A 539 -12.11 -22.82 -7.98
C ASP A 539 -13.19 -22.77 -6.89
N GLU A 540 -13.27 -23.82 -6.13
CA GLU A 540 -14.28 -24.00 -5.09
C GLU A 540 -14.15 -22.99 -3.94
N GLU A 541 -12.92 -22.59 -3.62
CA GLU A 541 -12.65 -21.62 -2.55
C GLU A 541 -13.17 -20.23 -2.93
N THR A 542 -12.87 -19.78 -4.15
CA THR A 542 -13.36 -18.50 -4.67
C THR A 542 -14.88 -18.48 -4.78
N LEU A 543 -15.50 -19.59 -5.20
CA LEU A 543 -16.97 -19.70 -5.27
C LEU A 543 -17.59 -19.60 -3.88
N ALA A 544 -17.09 -20.35 -2.91
CA ALA A 544 -17.62 -20.35 -1.54
C ALA A 544 -17.43 -18.97 -0.88
N GLU A 545 -16.32 -18.30 -1.13
CA GLU A 545 -16.10 -16.91 -0.65
C GLU A 545 -17.08 -15.93 -1.31
N ALA A 546 -17.35 -16.08 -2.63
CA ALA A 546 -18.30 -15.23 -3.34
C ALA A 546 -19.74 -15.42 -2.84
N ILE A 547 -20.15 -16.66 -2.56
CA ILE A 547 -21.45 -16.96 -2.00
C ILE A 547 -21.57 -16.37 -0.58
N ALA A 548 -20.57 -16.59 0.27
CA ALA A 548 -20.54 -16.06 1.62
C ALA A 548 -20.64 -14.51 1.64
N PHE A 549 -19.88 -13.85 0.76
CA PHE A 549 -19.92 -12.40 0.62
C PHE A 549 -21.27 -11.88 0.10
N GLN A 550 -21.84 -12.53 -0.93
CA GLN A 550 -23.13 -12.14 -1.52
C GLN A 550 -24.29 -12.26 -0.51
N THR A 551 -24.22 -13.26 0.38
CA THR A 551 -25.28 -13.58 1.32
C THR A 551 -25.06 -13.03 2.73
N ASP A 552 -23.93 -12.33 2.95
CA ASP A 552 -23.50 -11.79 4.26
C ASP A 552 -23.37 -12.89 5.33
N LEU A 553 -22.97 -14.09 4.92
CA LEU A 553 -22.73 -15.21 5.81
C LEU A 553 -21.23 -15.40 6.06
N PRO A 554 -20.82 -15.75 7.28
CA PRO A 554 -19.41 -16.00 7.58
C PRO A 554 -18.90 -17.24 6.83
N ARG A 555 -17.59 -17.24 6.52
CA ARG A 555 -16.88 -18.43 6.03
C ARG A 555 -16.54 -19.34 7.19
N GLY A 556 -16.94 -20.60 7.05
CA GLY A 556 -16.61 -21.68 7.98
C GLY A 556 -15.46 -22.56 7.49
N ARG A 557 -15.08 -23.49 8.33
CA ARG A 557 -14.15 -24.57 8.02
C ARG A 557 -14.57 -25.82 8.78
N LEU A 558 -14.61 -26.95 8.10
CA LEU A 558 -14.92 -28.24 8.72
C LEU A 558 -13.80 -28.69 9.67
N ASN A 559 -14.15 -29.04 10.90
CA ASN A 559 -13.28 -29.76 11.83
C ASN A 559 -13.60 -31.27 11.76
N PRO A 560 -12.85 -32.09 11.03
CA PRO A 560 -13.19 -33.49 10.87
C PRO A 560 -13.00 -34.32 12.14
N VAL A 561 -12.21 -33.85 13.11
CA VAL A 561 -11.90 -34.59 14.35
C VAL A 561 -13.12 -34.65 15.30
N GLN A 562 -13.87 -33.57 15.37
CA GLN A 562 -15.03 -33.45 16.26
C GLN A 562 -16.36 -33.74 15.58
N LEU A 563 -16.34 -34.00 14.26
CA LEU A 563 -17.53 -34.08 13.43
C LEU A 563 -18.56 -35.15 13.92
N HIS A 564 -18.10 -36.31 14.36
CA HIS A 564 -19.00 -37.35 14.87
C HIS A 564 -19.74 -36.95 16.16
N ASP A 565 -19.03 -36.30 17.06
CA ASP A 565 -19.60 -35.84 18.34
C ASP A 565 -20.54 -34.66 18.09
N ASP A 566 -20.16 -33.71 17.25
CA ASP A 566 -20.96 -32.54 16.91
C ASP A 566 -22.24 -32.93 16.13
N ALA A 567 -22.15 -33.94 15.28
CA ALA A 567 -23.29 -34.41 14.48
C ALA A 567 -24.38 -35.14 15.30
N ALA A 568 -24.08 -35.52 16.52
CA ALA A 568 -25.07 -36.18 17.42
C ALA A 568 -26.25 -35.25 17.76
N CYS A 569 -26.12 -33.95 17.59
CA CYS A 569 -27.21 -32.98 17.81
C CYS A 569 -28.34 -33.01 16.76
N LEU A 570 -28.12 -33.67 15.61
CA LEU A 570 -29.10 -33.78 14.52
C LEU A 570 -29.23 -35.21 14.01
N PRO A 571 -30.46 -35.64 13.60
CA PRO A 571 -30.63 -36.93 12.91
C PRO A 571 -29.78 -36.97 11.62
N LEU A 572 -29.08 -38.10 11.39
CA LEU A 572 -28.25 -38.26 10.19
C LEU A 572 -29.04 -38.08 8.89
N GLU A 573 -30.31 -38.50 8.85
CA GLU A 573 -31.19 -38.32 7.71
C GLU A 573 -31.39 -36.82 7.40
N THR A 574 -31.58 -35.99 8.42
CA THR A 574 -31.73 -34.54 8.30
C THR A 574 -30.44 -33.87 7.81
N ILE A 575 -29.27 -34.28 8.34
CA ILE A 575 -27.95 -33.85 7.91
C ILE A 575 -27.75 -34.12 6.42
N VAL A 576 -28.08 -35.33 6.00
CA VAL A 576 -27.94 -35.75 4.59
C VAL A 576 -28.94 -35.07 3.66
N ARG A 577 -30.20 -34.93 4.09
CA ARG A 577 -31.29 -34.31 3.32
C ARG A 577 -30.94 -32.84 2.99
N HIS A 578 -30.51 -32.08 3.98
CA HIS A 578 -30.24 -30.66 3.83
C HIS A 578 -28.77 -30.37 3.47
N ARG A 579 -27.91 -31.40 3.40
CA ARG A 579 -26.46 -31.28 3.11
C ARG A 579 -25.80 -30.25 4.04
N VAL A 580 -26.06 -30.36 5.33
CA VAL A 580 -25.54 -29.46 6.38
C VAL A 580 -24.74 -30.29 7.40
N LEU A 581 -23.64 -29.74 7.87
CA LEU A 581 -22.81 -30.34 8.91
C LEU A 581 -22.86 -29.45 10.15
N PRO A 582 -23.37 -29.95 11.29
CA PRO A 582 -23.31 -29.19 12.52
C PRO A 582 -21.92 -29.24 13.13
N GLN A 583 -21.50 -28.13 13.73
CA GLN A 583 -20.25 -28.00 14.46
C GLN A 583 -20.48 -27.17 15.73
N ILE A 584 -20.21 -27.72 16.88
CA ILE A 584 -20.46 -27.08 18.16
C ILE A 584 -19.34 -26.12 18.51
N ASP A 585 -19.65 -24.83 18.65
CA ASP A 585 -18.76 -23.80 19.17
C ASP A 585 -18.96 -23.64 20.67
N ALA A 586 -18.28 -24.49 21.43
CA ALA A 586 -18.40 -24.52 22.90
C ALA A 586 -17.95 -23.20 23.55
N ALA A 587 -17.04 -22.45 22.91
CA ALA A 587 -16.56 -21.17 23.44
C ALA A 587 -17.63 -20.08 23.40
N GLN A 588 -18.53 -20.14 22.41
CA GLN A 588 -19.60 -19.16 22.21
C GLN A 588 -20.99 -19.73 22.51
N GLY A 589 -21.09 -21.00 22.94
CA GLY A 589 -22.34 -21.65 23.29
C GLY A 589 -23.36 -21.69 22.13
N ARG A 590 -22.92 -21.90 20.91
CA ARG A 590 -23.74 -21.91 19.70
C ARG A 590 -23.37 -23.07 18.76
N THR A 591 -24.32 -23.48 17.92
CA THR A 591 -24.07 -24.49 16.89
C THR A 591 -23.92 -23.83 15.53
N LYS A 592 -22.81 -24.09 14.88
CA LYS A 592 -22.55 -23.68 13.50
C LYS A 592 -23.12 -24.69 12.53
N LEU A 593 -23.91 -24.24 11.58
CA LEU A 593 -24.43 -25.04 10.48
C LEU A 593 -23.60 -24.79 9.24
N LEU A 594 -22.71 -25.70 8.92
CA LEU A 594 -21.84 -25.62 7.74
C LEU A 594 -22.61 -26.09 6.51
N SER A 595 -22.68 -25.24 5.48
CA SER A 595 -23.36 -25.55 4.22
C SER A 595 -22.59 -24.93 3.03
N ALA A 596 -22.76 -25.48 1.83
CA ALA A 596 -22.12 -24.94 0.62
C ALA A 596 -22.92 -23.81 -0.04
N SER A 597 -24.17 -23.61 0.36
CA SER A 597 -25.08 -22.57 -0.12
C SER A 597 -25.97 -22.09 1.00
N PRO A 598 -26.55 -20.87 0.90
CA PRO A 598 -27.52 -20.40 1.87
C PRO A 598 -28.66 -21.39 2.04
N LEU A 599 -29.01 -21.66 3.29
CA LEU A 599 -30.19 -22.45 3.63
C LEU A 599 -31.43 -21.57 3.59
N ALA A 600 -32.54 -22.13 3.14
CA ALA A 600 -33.82 -21.42 3.13
C ALA A 600 -34.35 -21.25 4.57
N ASP A 601 -35.16 -20.24 4.80
CA ASP A 601 -35.66 -19.89 6.16
C ASP A 601 -36.48 -21.02 6.82
N ASP A 602 -37.21 -21.77 6.01
CA ASP A 602 -37.97 -22.95 6.46
C ASP A 602 -37.04 -24.08 6.94
N VAL A 603 -35.92 -24.30 6.23
CA VAL A 603 -34.91 -25.29 6.63
C VAL A 603 -34.19 -24.83 7.90
N LEU A 604 -33.86 -23.55 8.01
CA LEU A 604 -33.26 -23.00 9.24
C LEU A 604 -34.20 -23.13 10.45
N ALA A 605 -35.49 -22.91 10.23
CA ALA A 605 -36.51 -23.11 11.29
C ALA A 605 -36.63 -24.59 11.67
N GLU A 606 -36.63 -25.53 10.72
CA GLU A 606 -36.64 -26.98 10.97
C GLU A 606 -35.41 -27.41 11.78
N LEU A 607 -34.21 -26.98 11.36
CA LEU A 607 -32.97 -27.33 12.06
C LEU A 607 -32.86 -26.67 13.44
N GLY A 608 -33.34 -25.43 13.57
CA GLY A 608 -33.36 -24.71 14.85
C GLY A 608 -34.34 -25.33 15.87
N ALA A 609 -35.39 -26.02 15.43
CA ALA A 609 -36.30 -26.74 16.30
C ALA A 609 -35.70 -28.07 16.85
N LEU A 610 -34.67 -28.60 16.19
CA LEU A 610 -34.00 -29.85 16.56
C LEU A 610 -32.71 -29.61 17.39
N ILE A 611 -32.15 -28.40 17.37
CA ILE A 611 -30.88 -28.06 18.03
C ILE A 611 -31.17 -27.21 19.27
N ASP A 612 -30.64 -27.63 20.43
CA ASP A 612 -30.69 -26.82 21.62
C ASP A 612 -29.70 -25.67 21.59
N GLY A 613 -30.19 -24.43 21.52
CA GLY A 613 -29.39 -23.22 21.55
C GLY A 613 -29.35 -22.42 20.23
N PRO A 614 -28.61 -21.32 20.19
CA PRO A 614 -28.52 -20.47 19.02
C PRO A 614 -27.76 -21.16 17.88
N ILE A 615 -28.31 -21.05 16.66
CA ILE A 615 -27.67 -21.55 15.41
C ILE A 615 -27.11 -20.41 14.60
N VAL A 616 -25.98 -20.64 13.93
CA VAL A 616 -25.35 -19.69 12.97
C VAL A 616 -24.95 -20.48 11.75
N GLN A 617 -25.36 -20.01 10.58
CA GLN A 617 -24.94 -20.60 9.32
C GLN A 617 -23.57 -20.08 8.90
N GLU A 618 -22.68 -20.97 8.46
CA GLU A 618 -21.39 -20.65 7.86
C GLU A 618 -21.25 -21.34 6.50
N ILE A 619 -20.70 -20.62 5.52
CA ILE A 619 -20.48 -21.16 4.18
C ILE A 619 -19.11 -21.86 4.11
N VAL A 620 -19.12 -23.10 3.64
CA VAL A 620 -17.92 -23.91 3.40
C VAL A 620 -17.88 -24.40 1.96
N ARG A 621 -16.76 -25.00 1.54
CA ARG A 621 -16.66 -25.60 0.20
C ARG A 621 -17.60 -26.81 0.07
N GLU A 622 -18.10 -27.02 -1.11
CA GLU A 622 -18.93 -28.22 -1.41
C GLU A 622 -18.15 -29.52 -1.14
N GLY A 623 -16.86 -29.56 -1.47
CA GLY A 623 -15.98 -30.70 -1.16
C GLY A 623 -15.86 -30.98 0.34
N GLU A 624 -15.91 -29.96 1.22
CA GLU A 624 -15.92 -30.16 2.68
C GLU A 624 -17.23 -30.79 3.15
N ILE A 625 -18.36 -30.35 2.59
CA ILE A 625 -19.67 -30.97 2.89
C ILE A 625 -19.68 -32.41 2.43
N ALA A 626 -19.23 -32.69 1.22
CA ALA A 626 -19.15 -34.06 0.69
C ALA A 626 -18.25 -34.96 1.55
N ALA A 627 -17.07 -34.47 1.93
CA ALA A 627 -16.14 -35.20 2.80
C ALA A 627 -16.74 -35.50 4.20
N GLY A 628 -17.36 -34.49 4.82
CA GLY A 628 -18.00 -34.64 6.13
C GLY A 628 -19.17 -35.63 6.11
N LEU A 629 -20.01 -35.57 5.08
CA LEU A 629 -21.13 -36.53 4.91
C LEU A 629 -20.64 -37.97 4.75
N ARG A 630 -19.51 -38.19 4.09
CA ARG A 630 -18.89 -39.53 3.99
C ARG A 630 -18.36 -40.02 5.33
N LEU A 631 -17.66 -39.18 6.04
CA LEU A 631 -17.16 -39.51 7.40
C LEU A 631 -18.30 -39.94 8.32
N LEU A 632 -19.43 -39.19 8.31
CA LEU A 632 -20.59 -39.51 9.13
C LEU A 632 -21.29 -40.83 8.76
N ARG A 633 -21.24 -41.22 7.48
CA ARG A 633 -21.85 -42.49 7.03
C ARG A 633 -21.00 -43.72 7.34
N GLY A 634 -19.75 -43.54 7.84
CA GLY A 634 -18.83 -44.64 8.15
C GLY A 634 -18.47 -45.48 6.92
N VAL A 635 -18.60 -44.90 5.73
CA VAL A 635 -18.42 -45.62 4.47
C VAL A 635 -16.94 -45.67 4.15
N ASP A 636 -16.36 -46.85 4.27
CA ASP A 636 -15.08 -47.16 3.66
C ASP A 636 -15.26 -47.16 2.13
N VAL A 637 -14.61 -46.24 1.44
CA VAL A 637 -14.77 -45.98 -0.01
C VAL A 637 -14.45 -47.25 -0.84
N ALA A 638 -13.65 -48.17 -0.31
CA ALA A 638 -13.36 -49.44 -0.92
C ALA A 638 -14.58 -50.38 -1.01
N ALA A 639 -15.49 -50.33 -0.04
CA ALA A 639 -16.68 -51.19 -0.01
C ALA A 639 -17.81 -50.74 -0.96
N LEU A 640 -17.84 -49.45 -1.37
CA LEU A 640 -18.83 -48.92 -2.32
C LEU A 640 -18.57 -49.37 -3.78
N ALA A 641 -17.34 -49.76 -4.11
CA ALA A 641 -16.99 -50.28 -5.42
C ALA A 641 -17.57 -51.70 -5.65
N GLU A 642 -17.85 -52.45 -4.59
CA GLU A 642 -18.38 -53.82 -4.66
C GLU A 642 -19.91 -53.95 -4.50
N ALA A 643 -20.56 -52.95 -3.90
CA ALA A 643 -22.00 -52.97 -3.64
C ALA A 643 -22.81 -52.16 -4.70
N GLY A 644 -22.90 -52.71 -5.88
CA GLY A 644 -23.76 -52.19 -6.96
C GLY A 644 -25.26 -52.45 -6.76
N ALA A 645 -25.87 -52.13 -5.63
CA ALA A 645 -27.32 -52.24 -5.46
C ALA A 645 -27.82 -51.32 -4.33
N GLY A 646 -28.52 -50.25 -4.72
CA GLY A 646 -29.21 -49.36 -3.80
C GLY A 646 -28.74 -47.90 -3.83
N ALA A 647 -28.53 -47.36 -4.99
CA ALA A 647 -28.12 -45.95 -5.15
C ALA A 647 -29.30 -45.04 -4.81
N THR A 648 -29.15 -44.26 -3.75
CA THR A 648 -29.88 -42.99 -3.59
C THR A 648 -29.56 -42.09 -4.78
N PRO A 649 -30.51 -41.38 -5.36
CA PRO A 649 -30.29 -40.62 -6.59
C PRO A 649 -29.18 -39.59 -6.37
N VAL A 650 -28.07 -39.74 -7.09
CA VAL A 650 -26.98 -38.80 -7.16
C VAL A 650 -27.49 -37.53 -7.83
N ARG A 651 -27.70 -36.47 -7.06
CA ARG A 651 -28.17 -35.18 -7.62
C ARG A 651 -27.07 -34.38 -8.34
N SER A 652 -25.81 -34.80 -8.24
CA SER A 652 -24.68 -34.20 -8.95
C SER A 652 -23.53 -35.17 -9.08
N VAL A 653 -22.82 -35.13 -10.21
CA VAL A 653 -21.62 -35.92 -10.43
C VAL A 653 -20.42 -35.19 -9.76
N PRO A 654 -19.61 -35.85 -8.91
CA PRO A 654 -18.41 -35.25 -8.32
C PRO A 654 -17.41 -34.80 -9.38
N LEU A 655 -16.61 -33.81 -9.07
CA LEU A 655 -15.52 -33.36 -9.93
C LEU A 655 -14.36 -34.38 -9.92
N ILE A 656 -13.56 -34.41 -11.00
CA ILE A 656 -12.39 -35.29 -11.09
C ILE A 656 -11.46 -35.13 -9.88
N GLY A 657 -11.24 -33.89 -9.43
CA GLY A 657 -10.42 -33.60 -8.26
C GLY A 657 -10.95 -34.22 -6.98
N ASP A 658 -12.27 -34.16 -6.78
CA ASP A 658 -12.92 -34.77 -5.61
C ASP A 658 -12.81 -36.29 -5.66
N LEU A 659 -13.05 -36.90 -6.82
CA LEU A 659 -12.89 -38.33 -7.01
C LEU A 659 -11.45 -38.81 -6.78
N LEU A 660 -10.44 -38.03 -7.23
CA LEU A 660 -9.03 -38.34 -7.00
C LEU A 660 -8.68 -38.38 -5.50
N ILE A 661 -9.21 -37.41 -4.73
CA ILE A 661 -9.02 -37.34 -3.28
C ILE A 661 -9.83 -38.47 -2.61
N GLU A 662 -11.06 -38.69 -3.06
CA GLU A 662 -11.98 -39.68 -2.53
C GLU A 662 -11.47 -41.11 -2.66
N HIS A 663 -10.90 -41.42 -3.80
CA HIS A 663 -10.27 -42.73 -4.07
C HIS A 663 -8.85 -42.84 -3.52
N GLY A 664 -8.35 -41.84 -2.78
CA GLY A 664 -7.04 -41.85 -2.15
C GLY A 664 -5.86 -41.80 -3.13
N HIS A 665 -6.11 -41.45 -4.40
CA HIS A 665 -5.07 -41.32 -5.42
C HIS A 665 -4.17 -40.11 -5.18
N VAL A 666 -4.68 -39.09 -4.45
CA VAL A 666 -3.93 -37.91 -4.05
C VAL A 666 -4.40 -37.43 -2.69
N ARG A 667 -3.47 -37.01 -1.84
CA ARG A 667 -3.80 -36.33 -0.58
C ARG A 667 -4.30 -34.92 -0.89
N ARG A 668 -5.26 -34.44 -0.10
CA ARG A 668 -5.88 -33.12 -0.28
C ARG A 668 -4.86 -31.99 -0.33
N GLU A 669 -3.87 -32.01 0.57
CA GLU A 669 -2.82 -30.98 0.62
C GLU A 669 -1.97 -30.96 -0.66
N ALA A 670 -1.65 -32.14 -1.19
CA ALA A 670 -0.90 -32.27 -2.45
C ALA A 670 -1.74 -31.81 -3.66
N PHE A 671 -3.05 -32.11 -3.65
CA PHE A 671 -3.97 -31.62 -4.67
C PHE A 671 -4.09 -30.08 -4.63
N GLU A 672 -4.32 -29.51 -3.45
CA GLU A 672 -4.44 -28.07 -3.27
C GLU A 672 -3.14 -27.33 -3.65
N ALA A 673 -1.98 -27.87 -3.28
CA ALA A 673 -0.68 -27.34 -3.69
C ALA A 673 -0.50 -27.33 -5.22
N ALA A 674 -0.90 -28.42 -5.89
CA ALA A 674 -0.87 -28.48 -7.35
C ALA A 674 -1.84 -27.48 -7.98
N MET A 675 -3.03 -27.32 -7.39
CA MET A 675 -4.05 -26.40 -7.88
C MET A 675 -3.69 -24.92 -7.76
N GLN A 676 -2.83 -24.54 -6.80
CA GLN A 676 -2.32 -23.16 -6.70
C GLN A 676 -1.58 -22.73 -7.98
N HIS A 677 -0.94 -23.66 -8.66
CA HIS A 677 -0.14 -23.40 -9.86
C HIS A 677 -0.85 -23.77 -11.17
N TYR A 678 -2.03 -24.39 -11.10
CA TYR A 678 -2.79 -24.77 -12.27
C TYR A 678 -3.42 -23.56 -12.97
N ARG A 679 -3.23 -23.50 -14.32
CA ARG A 679 -3.81 -22.49 -15.20
C ARG A 679 -4.46 -23.23 -16.40
N PRO A 680 -5.80 -23.23 -16.52
CA PRO A 680 -6.48 -23.97 -17.58
C PRO A 680 -6.09 -23.57 -19.00
N ASP A 681 -5.76 -22.28 -19.19
CA ASP A 681 -5.33 -21.70 -20.46
C ASP A 681 -3.93 -22.15 -20.89
N ARG A 682 -3.07 -22.53 -19.94
CA ARG A 682 -1.68 -22.97 -20.20
C ARG A 682 -1.48 -24.49 -20.06
N HIS A 683 -2.15 -25.08 -19.09
CA HIS A 683 -1.91 -26.46 -18.67
C HIS A 683 -2.97 -27.45 -19.21
N GLY A 684 -3.97 -26.97 -19.95
CA GLY A 684 -5.03 -27.82 -20.48
C GLY A 684 -5.92 -28.41 -19.41
N ARG A 685 -6.22 -29.71 -19.49
CA ARG A 685 -7.10 -30.37 -18.53
C ARG A 685 -6.38 -30.63 -17.21
N ILE A 686 -7.10 -30.45 -16.10
CA ILE A 686 -6.56 -30.62 -14.74
C ILE A 686 -5.95 -32.01 -14.51
N GLY A 687 -6.59 -33.07 -15.05
CA GLY A 687 -6.06 -34.42 -14.91
C GLY A 687 -4.70 -34.60 -15.61
N ASP A 688 -4.57 -34.07 -16.82
CA ASP A 688 -3.32 -34.14 -17.59
C ASP A 688 -2.21 -33.34 -16.90
N TYR A 689 -2.55 -32.17 -16.34
CA TYR A 689 -1.63 -31.37 -15.56
C TYR A 689 -1.12 -32.09 -14.30
N MET A 690 -2.02 -32.74 -13.55
CA MET A 690 -1.67 -33.50 -12.37
C MET A 690 -0.76 -34.70 -12.68
N VAL A 691 -0.97 -35.36 -13.82
CA VAL A 691 -0.10 -36.43 -14.31
C VAL A 691 1.27 -35.89 -14.74
N ALA A 692 1.31 -34.77 -15.48
CA ALA A 692 2.54 -34.13 -15.92
C ALA A 692 3.41 -33.63 -14.75
N ARG A 693 2.80 -33.31 -13.62
CA ARG A 693 3.47 -32.92 -12.37
C ARG A 693 3.79 -34.12 -11.44
N GLU A 694 3.53 -35.35 -11.90
CA GLU A 694 3.73 -36.58 -11.12
C GLU A 694 2.96 -36.61 -9.77
N VAL A 695 1.91 -35.79 -9.64
CA VAL A 695 1.05 -35.73 -8.46
C VAL A 695 0.14 -36.98 -8.41
N ILE A 696 -0.28 -37.47 -9.57
CA ILE A 696 -1.06 -38.69 -9.73
C ILE A 696 -0.52 -39.52 -10.89
N SER A 697 -0.79 -40.81 -10.89
CA SER A 697 -0.46 -41.69 -12.03
C SER A 697 -1.53 -41.59 -13.14
N LEU A 698 -1.14 -41.85 -14.36
CA LEU A 698 -2.07 -41.91 -15.50
C LEU A 698 -3.16 -42.97 -15.26
N ALA A 699 -2.84 -44.10 -14.67
CA ALA A 699 -3.81 -45.13 -14.34
C ALA A 699 -4.86 -44.65 -13.30
N ALA A 700 -4.42 -43.87 -12.32
CA ALA A 700 -5.34 -43.23 -11.34
C ALA A 700 -6.30 -42.25 -12.02
N LEU A 701 -5.80 -41.45 -12.96
CA LEU A 701 -6.63 -40.52 -13.74
C LEU A 701 -7.67 -41.27 -14.59
N ASP A 702 -7.26 -42.32 -15.30
CA ASP A 702 -8.14 -43.14 -16.15
C ASP A 702 -9.26 -43.80 -15.32
N ASN A 703 -8.92 -44.35 -14.15
CA ASN A 703 -9.90 -44.96 -13.23
C ASN A 703 -10.95 -43.92 -12.79
N VAL A 704 -10.51 -42.73 -12.40
CA VAL A 704 -11.42 -41.66 -11.92
C VAL A 704 -12.28 -41.12 -13.08
N ILE A 705 -11.75 -41.00 -14.29
CA ILE A 705 -12.52 -40.60 -15.47
C ILE A 705 -13.60 -41.63 -15.80
N GLN A 706 -13.30 -42.92 -15.73
CA GLN A 706 -14.25 -43.98 -15.94
C GLN A 706 -15.38 -43.95 -14.90
N GLU A 707 -15.05 -43.76 -13.64
CA GLU A 707 -16.02 -43.65 -12.56
C GLU A 707 -16.87 -42.39 -12.69
N GLN A 708 -16.31 -41.25 -13.06
CA GLN A 708 -17.07 -40.04 -13.34
C GLN A 708 -18.07 -40.25 -14.47
N ARG A 709 -17.67 -40.90 -15.57
CA ARG A 709 -18.57 -41.24 -16.70
C ARG A 709 -19.66 -42.19 -16.27
N ARG A 710 -19.36 -43.16 -15.42
CA ARG A 710 -20.37 -44.09 -14.87
C ARG A 710 -21.42 -43.35 -14.03
N LEU A 711 -20.96 -42.43 -13.16
CA LEU A 711 -21.84 -41.59 -12.35
C LEU A 711 -22.68 -40.63 -13.22
N GLN A 712 -22.12 -40.10 -14.31
CA GLN A 712 -22.85 -39.30 -15.28
C GLN A 712 -23.93 -40.10 -16.01
N ALA A 713 -23.61 -41.33 -16.43
CA ALA A 713 -24.56 -42.24 -17.08
C ALA A 713 -25.70 -42.64 -16.12
N ALA A 714 -25.37 -42.91 -14.82
CA ALA A 714 -26.37 -43.22 -13.83
C ALA A 714 -27.31 -42.04 -13.53
N LEU A 715 -26.74 -40.81 -13.51
CA LEU A 715 -27.55 -39.59 -13.34
C LEU A 715 -28.49 -39.36 -14.55
N ALA A 716 -27.98 -39.56 -15.76
CA ALA A 716 -28.78 -39.43 -17.00
C ALA A 716 -29.88 -40.50 -17.12
N ALA A 717 -29.70 -41.67 -16.52
CA ALA A 717 -30.71 -42.73 -16.49
C ALA A 717 -31.82 -42.52 -15.43
N THR A 718 -31.58 -41.59 -14.46
CA THR A 718 -32.52 -41.24 -13.39
C THR A 718 -33.29 -39.94 -13.67
N GLN A 719 -32.93 -39.19 -14.71
CA GLN A 719 -33.70 -38.07 -15.27
C GLN A 719 -34.58 -38.56 -16.43
#